data_9d6efd26082b64f51225d254d651574c
#
_entry.id   9d6efd26082b64f51225d254d651574c
#
_cell.length_a   1.000
_cell.length_b   1.000
_cell.length_c   1.000
_cell.angle_alpha   90.00
_cell.angle_beta   90.00
_cell.angle_gamma   90.00
#
_symmetry.space_group_name_H-M   'P 1'
#
loop_
_entity.id
_entity.type
_entity.pdbx_description
1 polymer ?
#
loop_
_entity_poly.entity_id
_entity_poly.type
_entity_poly.pdbx_seq_one_letter_code
_entity_poly.pdbx_strand_id
1 'polypeptide(L)'
;MRRFGVLLVVMGLVVTACHPGSWPHEGGGSGAGSGYVDGRRWSDRQDDYLRFATEVLTPSSPVSVLAHLTRARRDRRFTFDPSIIGPEDFAATFAKIDAFRDTSDFDLLALVALWESHRRDLRPDLREAIEQRFLGFRYWYTDPLPTGIVDDKWFWSENHRIIFHTLEYLTGRGLPRERFAITGLTGRQHAARGRQRIEAWLDEKADWGFSEWHSDVYYQEDIEALTLLAEHAEPRVARRATVMLDLFLYDLALHQLKGNNGVTHGRSYMKDKSRAVDQDVFGLTKLLFATTDQPYRSRTDKGATYLAAARRYRLPEVIRRVATTTRPYTDRTHMGAPLDLDEPFTFDPVSGVPEAPYDDPEAVSFWWERGAQTAWQTVPLTLATIDQYDLLETSLFMPYKPLIDLTGGDPIVAQQLAYGLRCAINVGLLTEVDTVTWRSADAMLSSAQDYRPGCFGEQYHAWQATLDEEAIVFTTLPGNEPRAGDRWVDADKYWTGTGAMPRSAQQGAAAIHLYAPKYAPNGPGPLASFTYLDFTHAYFPTERFDEIAQVDNWTLGRRGDGYVALWSWRPTTWRSHDPAVTFTNGLTEPFDLVAPGGANNAWIVEVGDASRWGSFEAFVDAVTAAPVSVTDLGPDVDGLAQGFDVSYRSPTEGQLDFSTEGPFSVDGSSVDLHPTARFDNRFGHTAADDTRITISEGGATLRLDTERWTRRATVRRR
;
A
#
# COMPACT_ATOMS: atom_id res chain seq x y z
N MET A 1 -34.93 17.54 -26.99
CA MET A 1 -34.92 17.26 -25.55
C MET A 1 -35.27 15.80 -25.31
N ARG A 2 -34.35 14.91 -25.31
CA ARG A 2 -34.34 13.51 -24.81
C ARG A 2 -33.07 12.87 -25.38
N ARG A 3 -32.08 12.59 -24.54
CA ARG A 3 -30.86 11.81 -24.68
C ARG A 3 -29.62 12.56 -24.13
N PHE A 4 -29.61 12.80 -22.82
CA PHE A 4 -28.42 13.04 -22.03
C PHE A 4 -28.66 12.35 -20.68
N GLY A 5 -28.53 11.06 -20.67
CA GLY A 5 -28.78 10.26 -19.48
C GLY A 5 -28.03 8.94 -19.51
N VAL A 6 -26.80 8.93 -20.02
CA VAL A 6 -25.91 7.75 -19.96
C VAL A 6 -24.47 8.26 -20.08
N LEU A 7 -23.95 8.92 -19.06
CA LEU A 7 -22.49 9.17 -18.95
C LEU A 7 -22.11 9.59 -17.52
N LEU A 8 -22.53 8.81 -16.54
CA LEU A 8 -22.24 9.08 -15.13
C LEU A 8 -21.66 7.87 -14.39
N VAL A 9 -20.86 7.06 -15.08
CA VAL A 9 -20.24 5.85 -14.47
C VAL A 9 -18.78 5.73 -14.93
N VAL A 10 -18.00 6.78 -14.88
CA VAL A 10 -16.63 6.65 -15.36
C VAL A 10 -15.67 7.59 -14.63
N MET A 11 -15.61 7.51 -13.32
CA MET A 11 -14.41 7.86 -12.57
C MET A 11 -14.37 7.19 -11.18
N GLY A 12 -15.12 6.10 -11.02
CA GLY A 12 -14.73 5.08 -10.08
C GLY A 12 -13.87 4.11 -10.86
N LEU A 13 -12.59 4.33 -10.99
CA LEU A 13 -11.65 3.31 -11.42
C LEU A 13 -11.69 2.22 -10.37
N VAL A 14 -12.64 1.32 -10.56
CA VAL A 14 -12.71 0.06 -9.86
C VAL A 14 -11.51 -0.73 -10.29
N VAL A 15 -10.42 -0.61 -9.56
CA VAL A 15 -9.48 -1.72 -9.47
C VAL A 15 -10.27 -2.82 -8.76
N THR A 16 -11.04 -3.58 -9.52
CA THR A 16 -11.65 -4.80 -9.03
C THR A 16 -10.53 -5.77 -8.75
N ALA A 17 -9.98 -5.71 -7.56
CA ALA A 17 -9.24 -6.83 -7.01
C ALA A 17 -10.20 -8.01 -6.99
N CYS A 18 -10.07 -8.91 -7.96
CA CYS A 18 -10.78 -10.17 -7.97
C CYS A 18 -10.32 -10.99 -6.78
N HIS A 19 -11.06 -10.93 -5.68
CA HIS A 19 -10.87 -11.85 -4.56
C HIS A 19 -11.81 -13.03 -4.72
N PRO A 20 -11.32 -14.26 -4.55
CA PRO A 20 -12.17 -15.44 -4.53
C PRO A 20 -13.00 -15.47 -3.24
N GLY A 21 -14.30 -15.59 -3.40
CA GLY A 21 -15.24 -16.21 -2.48
C GLY A 21 -15.36 -15.71 -1.03
N SER A 22 -16.60 -15.42 -0.65
CA SER A 22 -17.06 -15.17 0.72
C SER A 22 -16.58 -16.24 1.70
N TRP A 23 -15.89 -15.82 2.75
CA TRP A 23 -15.46 -16.67 3.85
C TRP A 23 -16.52 -16.71 4.97
N PRO A 24 -16.75 -17.88 5.61
CA PRO A 24 -17.57 -17.94 6.82
C PRO A 24 -16.83 -17.27 7.98
N HIS A 25 -17.54 -16.46 8.75
CA HIS A 25 -17.05 -15.92 10.02
C HIS A 25 -16.91 -17.07 11.02
N GLU A 26 -15.69 -17.43 11.39
CA GLU A 26 -15.43 -18.22 12.60
C GLU A 26 -15.01 -17.26 13.71
N GLY A 27 -15.63 -17.45 14.87
CA GLY A 27 -15.57 -16.58 16.02
C GLY A 27 -14.18 -16.26 16.54
N GLY A 28 -14.07 -15.07 17.13
CA GLY A 28 -12.86 -14.47 17.64
C GLY A 28 -12.13 -15.34 18.67
N GLY A 29 -10.84 -15.52 18.40
CA GLY A 29 -9.89 -15.96 19.42
C GLY A 29 -9.55 -14.76 20.31
N SER A 30 -9.35 -15.00 21.60
CA SER A 30 -8.87 -14.02 22.56
C SER A 30 -7.56 -13.41 22.07
N GLY A 31 -7.48 -12.07 21.99
CA GLY A 31 -6.29 -11.36 21.55
C GLY A 31 -5.04 -11.80 22.28
N ALA A 32 -3.93 -11.89 21.55
CA ALA A 32 -2.63 -12.21 22.14
C ALA A 32 -2.24 -11.15 23.17
N GLY A 33 -1.83 -11.57 24.34
CA GLY A 33 -1.26 -10.69 25.33
C GLY A 33 -0.01 -9.99 24.80
N SER A 34 0.35 -8.83 25.38
CA SER A 34 1.53 -8.07 25.01
C SER A 34 2.77 -8.99 24.95
N GLY A 35 3.50 -8.94 23.85
CA GLY A 35 4.78 -9.61 23.69
C GLY A 35 4.76 -11.02 23.10
N TYR A 36 3.67 -11.46 22.47
CA TYR A 36 3.69 -12.74 21.74
C TYR A 36 4.73 -12.70 20.60
N VAL A 37 5.66 -13.63 20.63
CA VAL A 37 6.61 -13.90 19.54
C VAL A 37 6.87 -15.39 19.43
N ASP A 38 6.58 -15.97 18.25
CA ASP A 38 6.98 -17.35 17.98
C ASP A 38 8.50 -17.46 17.78
N GLY A 39 9.16 -18.05 18.74
CA GLY A 39 10.63 -18.25 18.73
C GLY A 39 11.14 -19.35 17.79
N ARG A 40 10.27 -20.04 17.06
CA ARG A 40 10.66 -21.11 16.14
C ARG A 40 11.60 -20.59 15.03
N ARG A 41 12.43 -21.50 14.50
CA ARG A 41 13.34 -21.19 13.40
C ARG A 41 12.56 -20.88 12.12
N TRP A 42 13.18 -20.16 11.21
CA TRP A 42 12.61 -19.86 9.89
C TRP A 42 12.09 -21.10 9.16
N SER A 43 12.88 -22.18 9.11
CA SER A 43 12.47 -23.45 8.48
C SER A 43 11.20 -24.05 9.10
N ASP A 44 11.06 -23.93 10.41
CA ASP A 44 9.94 -24.54 11.13
C ASP A 44 8.65 -23.75 10.87
N ARG A 45 8.75 -22.41 10.73
CA ARG A 45 7.63 -21.56 10.33
C ARG A 45 7.22 -21.79 8.87
N GLN A 46 8.20 -21.99 7.96
CA GLN A 46 7.89 -22.40 6.57
C GLN A 46 7.12 -23.72 6.54
N ASP A 47 7.55 -24.71 7.32
CA ASP A 47 6.89 -26.02 7.38
C ASP A 47 5.48 -25.93 7.99
N ASP A 48 5.28 -25.05 8.96
CA ASP A 48 3.98 -24.78 9.58
C ASP A 48 3.00 -24.13 8.61
N TYR A 49 3.44 -23.07 7.91
CA TYR A 49 2.65 -22.46 6.86
C TYR A 49 2.27 -23.45 5.75
N LEU A 50 3.25 -24.22 5.25
CA LEU A 50 2.99 -25.23 4.21
C LEU A 50 2.03 -26.31 4.67
N ARG A 51 2.02 -26.67 5.96
CA ARG A 51 1.03 -27.59 6.54
C ARG A 51 -0.35 -26.98 6.46
N PHE A 52 -0.53 -25.73 6.86
CA PHE A 52 -1.79 -25.01 6.75
C PHE A 52 -2.25 -24.90 5.28
N ALA A 53 -1.37 -24.44 4.37
CA ALA A 53 -1.68 -24.24 2.96
C ALA A 53 -2.10 -25.52 2.22
N THR A 54 -1.75 -26.69 2.74
CA THR A 54 -2.00 -28.01 2.13
C THR A 54 -3.03 -28.85 2.87
N GLU A 55 -3.91 -28.24 3.66
CA GLU A 55 -5.01 -28.97 4.31
C GLU A 55 -6.11 -29.42 3.36
N VAL A 56 -6.10 -28.98 2.11
CA VAL A 56 -7.02 -29.42 1.06
C VAL A 56 -6.45 -30.64 0.33
N LEU A 57 -7.30 -31.60 -0.01
CA LEU A 57 -6.88 -32.84 -0.70
C LEU A 57 -6.59 -32.61 -2.18
N THR A 58 -7.41 -31.78 -2.85
CA THR A 58 -7.28 -31.49 -4.28
C THR A 58 -7.12 -29.97 -4.47
N PRO A 59 -5.90 -29.50 -4.68
CA PRO A 59 -5.67 -28.09 -4.95
C PRO A 59 -6.17 -27.67 -6.34
N SER A 60 -6.80 -26.50 -6.41
CA SER A 60 -7.46 -25.99 -7.63
C SER A 60 -6.85 -24.66 -8.12
N SER A 61 -5.68 -24.29 -7.63
CA SER A 61 -4.98 -23.08 -8.08
C SER A 61 -3.47 -23.34 -8.20
N PRO A 62 -2.76 -22.58 -9.05
CA PRO A 62 -1.29 -22.72 -9.19
C PRO A 62 -0.54 -22.56 -7.86
N VAL A 63 -0.96 -21.63 -7.00
CA VAL A 63 -0.35 -21.39 -5.69
C VAL A 63 -0.57 -22.57 -4.75
N SER A 64 -1.78 -23.13 -4.74
CA SER A 64 -2.08 -24.33 -3.94
C SER A 64 -1.25 -25.52 -4.39
N VAL A 65 -1.12 -25.76 -5.69
CA VAL A 65 -0.27 -26.84 -6.24
C VAL A 65 1.21 -26.61 -5.88
N LEU A 66 1.69 -25.37 -5.96
CA LEU A 66 3.05 -24.98 -5.54
C LEU A 66 3.28 -25.35 -4.06
N ALA A 67 2.33 -25.03 -3.18
CA ALA A 67 2.43 -25.36 -1.75
C ALA A 67 2.49 -26.89 -1.52
N HIS A 68 1.64 -27.66 -2.19
CA HIS A 68 1.60 -29.15 -2.06
C HIS A 68 2.91 -29.79 -2.55
N LEU A 69 3.39 -29.41 -3.71
CA LEU A 69 4.66 -29.93 -4.25
C LEU A 69 5.85 -29.52 -3.40
N THR A 70 5.84 -28.27 -2.90
CA THR A 70 6.88 -27.80 -1.99
C THR A 70 6.88 -28.57 -0.68
N ARG A 71 5.71 -28.79 -0.06
CA ARG A 71 5.60 -29.60 1.15
C ARG A 71 6.04 -31.05 0.94
N ALA A 72 5.60 -31.69 -0.14
CA ALA A 72 5.99 -33.07 -0.46
C ALA A 72 7.53 -33.23 -0.62
N ARG A 73 8.21 -32.18 -1.13
CA ARG A 73 9.67 -32.16 -1.23
C ARG A 73 10.37 -31.98 0.12
N ARG A 74 9.75 -31.25 1.06
CA ARG A 74 10.33 -30.92 2.38
C ARG A 74 10.00 -31.94 3.46
N ASP A 75 8.77 -32.48 3.47
CA ASP A 75 8.28 -33.44 4.45
C ASP A 75 8.03 -34.81 3.79
N ARG A 76 8.91 -35.76 4.04
CA ARG A 76 8.81 -37.13 3.47
C ARG A 76 7.56 -37.91 3.95
N ARG A 77 6.84 -37.43 4.98
CA ARG A 77 5.61 -38.04 5.47
C ARG A 77 4.38 -37.54 4.72
N PHE A 78 4.50 -36.45 4.00
CA PHE A 78 3.46 -35.89 3.17
C PHE A 78 3.66 -36.32 1.73
N THR A 79 2.64 -36.93 1.15
CA THR A 79 2.64 -37.36 -0.27
C THR A 79 1.59 -36.57 -1.04
N PHE A 80 1.96 -36.12 -2.20
CA PHE A 80 1.06 -35.49 -3.15
C PHE A 80 1.37 -36.03 -4.55
N ASP A 81 0.32 -36.49 -5.25
CA ASP A 81 0.44 -36.99 -6.62
C ASP A 81 0.08 -35.87 -7.61
N PRO A 82 1.05 -35.24 -8.28
CA PRO A 82 0.78 -34.17 -9.23
C PRO A 82 0.06 -34.65 -10.51
N SER A 83 -0.02 -35.96 -10.75
CA SER A 83 -0.68 -36.49 -11.94
C SER A 83 -2.21 -36.29 -11.92
N ILE A 84 -2.79 -35.99 -10.77
CA ILE A 84 -4.22 -35.70 -10.64
C ILE A 84 -4.58 -34.28 -11.11
N ILE A 85 -3.59 -33.38 -11.27
CA ILE A 85 -3.83 -31.99 -11.67
C ILE A 85 -3.65 -31.87 -13.18
N GLY A 86 -4.72 -31.41 -13.85
CA GLY A 86 -4.76 -31.17 -15.28
C GLY A 86 -5.03 -29.71 -15.66
N PRO A 87 -5.04 -29.41 -16.97
CA PRO A 87 -5.38 -28.06 -17.45
C PRO A 87 -6.77 -27.58 -17.01
N GLU A 88 -7.70 -28.49 -16.80
CA GLU A 88 -9.07 -28.25 -16.36
C GLU A 88 -9.14 -27.61 -14.96
N ASP A 89 -8.20 -27.96 -14.06
CA ASP A 89 -8.12 -27.41 -12.71
C ASP A 89 -7.72 -25.94 -12.70
N PHE A 90 -7.04 -25.49 -13.77
CA PHE A 90 -6.60 -24.11 -13.95
C PHE A 90 -7.43 -23.34 -14.99
N ALA A 91 -8.57 -23.87 -15.40
CA ALA A 91 -9.37 -23.28 -16.47
C ALA A 91 -9.76 -21.81 -16.22
N ALA A 92 -10.12 -21.44 -14.98
CA ALA A 92 -10.44 -20.07 -14.62
C ALA A 92 -9.23 -19.13 -14.73
N THR A 93 -8.08 -19.57 -14.23
CA THR A 93 -6.78 -18.86 -14.35
C THR A 93 -6.42 -18.64 -15.82
N PHE A 94 -6.51 -19.68 -16.63
CA PHE A 94 -6.21 -19.60 -18.06
C PHE A 94 -7.18 -18.66 -18.80
N ALA A 95 -8.48 -18.76 -18.53
CA ALA A 95 -9.48 -17.89 -19.15
C ALA A 95 -9.25 -16.40 -18.84
N LYS A 96 -8.86 -16.08 -17.61
CA LYS A 96 -8.54 -14.71 -17.20
C LYS A 96 -7.30 -14.17 -17.92
N ILE A 97 -6.24 -14.99 -18.04
CA ILE A 97 -5.01 -14.64 -18.75
C ILE A 97 -5.30 -14.45 -20.25
N ASP A 98 -6.01 -15.41 -20.87
CA ASP A 98 -6.33 -15.41 -22.30
C ASP A 98 -7.25 -14.23 -22.69
N ALA A 99 -8.06 -13.72 -21.75
CA ALA A 99 -8.95 -12.58 -21.94
C ALA A 99 -8.32 -11.22 -21.61
N PHE A 100 -7.03 -11.16 -21.29
CA PHE A 100 -6.29 -9.92 -20.96
C PHE A 100 -6.92 -9.13 -19.81
N ARG A 101 -7.47 -9.84 -18.82
CA ARG A 101 -8.14 -9.21 -17.68
C ARG A 101 -7.15 -8.61 -16.72
N ASP A 102 -7.63 -7.61 -15.97
CA ASP A 102 -6.88 -7.01 -14.86
C ASP A 102 -6.39 -8.09 -13.89
N THR A 103 -5.21 -7.88 -13.32
CA THR A 103 -4.50 -8.81 -12.42
C THR A 103 -4.21 -10.21 -13.02
N SER A 104 -4.32 -10.39 -14.35
CA SER A 104 -3.91 -11.64 -15.02
C SER A 104 -2.39 -11.87 -14.98
N ASP A 105 -1.61 -10.84 -14.77
CA ASP A 105 -0.18 -10.90 -14.48
C ASP A 105 0.11 -11.57 -13.12
N PHE A 106 -0.70 -11.33 -12.08
CA PHE A 106 -0.63 -12.03 -10.80
C PHE A 106 -0.88 -13.53 -10.96
N ASP A 107 -1.88 -13.89 -11.77
CA ASP A 107 -2.17 -15.29 -12.10
C ASP A 107 -1.02 -15.93 -12.89
N LEU A 108 -0.47 -15.20 -13.86
CA LEU A 108 0.68 -15.68 -14.65
C LEU A 108 1.93 -15.83 -13.77
N LEU A 109 2.13 -14.95 -12.75
CA LEU A 109 3.23 -15.05 -11.81
C LEU A 109 3.16 -16.35 -11.00
N ALA A 110 1.95 -16.74 -10.58
CA ALA A 110 1.72 -18.01 -9.90
C ALA A 110 2.05 -19.22 -10.80
N LEU A 111 1.70 -19.16 -12.09
CA LEU A 111 2.06 -20.19 -13.06
C LEU A 111 3.57 -20.25 -13.27
N VAL A 112 4.27 -19.11 -13.37
CA VAL A 112 5.73 -19.04 -13.47
C VAL A 112 6.40 -19.62 -12.23
N ALA A 113 5.89 -19.29 -11.03
CA ALA A 113 6.41 -19.83 -9.78
C ALA A 113 6.34 -21.36 -9.72
N LEU A 114 5.17 -21.90 -10.10
CA LEU A 114 4.94 -23.33 -10.18
C LEU A 114 5.84 -23.98 -11.23
N TRP A 115 5.92 -23.41 -12.43
CA TRP A 115 6.70 -23.94 -13.56
C TRP A 115 8.21 -23.91 -13.26
N GLU A 116 8.76 -22.81 -12.77
CA GLU A 116 10.19 -22.70 -12.44
C GLU A 116 10.59 -23.67 -11.32
N SER A 117 9.73 -23.86 -10.32
CA SER A 117 10.04 -24.71 -9.17
C SER A 117 9.81 -26.19 -9.43
N HIS A 118 8.80 -26.55 -10.25
CA HIS A 118 8.25 -27.91 -10.31
C HIS A 118 7.90 -28.41 -11.72
N ARG A 119 8.29 -27.75 -12.81
CA ARG A 119 7.91 -28.16 -14.18
C ARG A 119 8.13 -29.63 -14.54
N ARG A 120 9.08 -30.29 -13.86
CA ARG A 120 9.36 -31.72 -14.09
C ARG A 120 8.38 -32.65 -13.38
N ASP A 121 7.68 -32.13 -12.39
CA ASP A 121 6.70 -32.86 -11.61
C ASP A 121 5.30 -32.74 -12.22
N LEU A 122 5.07 -31.75 -13.12
CA LEU A 122 3.77 -31.50 -13.76
C LEU A 122 3.50 -32.50 -14.89
N ARG A 123 2.23 -32.82 -15.08
CA ARG A 123 1.74 -33.53 -16.28
C ARG A 123 2.18 -32.82 -17.56
N PRO A 124 2.52 -33.55 -18.63
CA PRO A 124 2.97 -32.94 -19.89
C PRO A 124 1.94 -31.97 -20.50
N ASP A 125 0.65 -32.32 -20.48
CA ASP A 125 -0.45 -31.49 -21.01
C ASP A 125 -0.66 -30.20 -20.20
N LEU A 126 -0.57 -30.27 -18.88
CA LEU A 126 -0.65 -29.09 -18.02
C LEU A 126 0.56 -28.16 -18.25
N ARG A 127 1.75 -28.73 -18.35
CA ARG A 127 2.96 -27.94 -18.64
C ARG A 127 2.86 -27.24 -19.98
N GLU A 128 2.40 -27.95 -21.03
CA GLU A 128 2.18 -27.35 -22.36
C GLU A 128 1.15 -26.24 -22.31
N ALA A 129 0.02 -26.45 -21.59
CA ALA A 129 -1.01 -25.43 -21.43
C ALA A 129 -0.47 -24.17 -20.73
N ILE A 130 0.41 -24.30 -19.73
CA ILE A 130 1.08 -23.18 -19.08
C ILE A 130 2.03 -22.47 -20.05
N GLU A 131 2.88 -23.21 -20.78
CA GLU A 131 3.83 -22.65 -21.74
C GLU A 131 3.13 -21.91 -22.88
N GLN A 132 1.93 -22.33 -23.31
CA GLN A 132 1.11 -21.60 -24.28
C GLN A 132 0.70 -20.21 -23.76
N ARG A 133 0.37 -20.07 -22.46
CA ARG A 133 0.07 -18.76 -21.85
C ARG A 133 1.31 -17.88 -21.82
N PHE A 134 2.48 -18.44 -21.53
CA PHE A 134 3.74 -17.69 -21.61
C PHE A 134 3.99 -17.13 -23.01
N LEU A 135 3.76 -17.93 -24.03
CA LEU A 135 4.00 -17.54 -25.43
C LEU A 135 2.94 -16.57 -25.98
N GLY A 136 1.73 -16.58 -25.44
CA GLY A 136 0.59 -15.74 -25.87
C GLY A 136 0.38 -14.45 -25.09
N PHE A 137 1.12 -14.22 -23.99
CA PHE A 137 0.89 -13.10 -23.12
C PHE A 137 1.47 -11.78 -23.67
N ARG A 138 0.74 -10.67 -23.47
CA ARG A 138 1.22 -9.31 -23.74
C ARG A 138 1.94 -8.77 -22.51
N TYR A 139 3.28 -8.66 -22.62
CA TYR A 139 4.14 -8.35 -21.48
C TYR A 139 4.29 -6.87 -21.16
N TRP A 140 3.93 -6.00 -22.11
CA TRP A 140 4.04 -4.56 -21.88
C TRP A 140 3.07 -3.77 -22.72
N TYR A 141 2.68 -2.58 -22.28
CA TYR A 141 1.71 -1.73 -22.99
C TYR A 141 2.19 -1.26 -24.37
N THR A 142 3.50 -1.25 -24.61
CA THR A 142 4.08 -0.92 -25.93
C THR A 142 4.10 -2.10 -26.91
N ASP A 143 3.81 -3.33 -26.44
CA ASP A 143 3.67 -4.49 -27.32
C ASP A 143 2.35 -4.37 -28.10
N PRO A 144 2.28 -4.90 -29.37
CA PRO A 144 1.08 -4.83 -30.17
C PRO A 144 -0.16 -5.37 -29.42
N LEU A 145 -1.29 -4.68 -29.54
CA LEU A 145 -2.56 -5.17 -29.03
C LEU A 145 -3.22 -6.04 -30.11
N PRO A 146 -3.58 -7.30 -29.81
CA PRO A 146 -4.29 -8.14 -30.79
C PRO A 146 -5.66 -7.55 -31.16
N THR A 147 -6.01 -7.61 -32.44
CA THR A 147 -7.26 -7.04 -32.96
C THR A 147 -8.47 -7.65 -32.26
N GLY A 148 -9.39 -6.80 -31.81
CA GLY A 148 -10.63 -7.19 -31.15
C GLY A 148 -10.52 -7.56 -29.68
N ILE A 149 -9.34 -7.39 -29.09
CA ILE A 149 -9.12 -7.54 -27.64
C ILE A 149 -9.18 -6.16 -26.98
N VAL A 150 -9.91 -6.05 -25.89
CA VAL A 150 -9.82 -4.94 -24.93
C VAL A 150 -8.85 -5.38 -23.85
N ASP A 151 -7.79 -4.63 -23.67
CA ASP A 151 -6.78 -4.94 -22.65
C ASP A 151 -7.14 -4.23 -21.34
N ASP A 152 -7.58 -5.02 -20.35
CA ASP A 152 -7.94 -4.51 -19.04
C ASP A 152 -6.74 -4.47 -18.09
N LYS A 153 -5.55 -4.95 -18.51
CA LYS A 153 -4.38 -5.05 -17.63
C LYS A 153 -3.86 -3.69 -17.21
N TRP A 154 -3.52 -3.61 -15.93
CA TRP A 154 -2.84 -2.46 -15.35
C TRP A 154 -1.32 -2.66 -15.43
N PHE A 155 -0.60 -1.84 -16.17
CA PHE A 155 0.85 -2.01 -16.39
C PHE A 155 1.72 -1.11 -15.50
N TRP A 156 1.14 -0.12 -14.84
CA TRP A 156 1.91 1.06 -14.44
C TRP A 156 2.14 1.21 -12.95
N SER A 157 1.42 0.54 -12.06
CA SER A 157 1.74 0.61 -10.63
C SER A 157 3.09 -0.03 -10.32
N GLU A 158 3.62 0.25 -9.15
CA GLU A 158 4.90 -0.27 -8.67
C GLU A 158 4.99 -1.78 -8.80
N ASN A 159 4.00 -2.46 -8.25
CA ASN A 159 3.91 -3.92 -8.23
C ASN A 159 3.72 -4.52 -9.64
N HIS A 160 2.79 -3.99 -10.44
CA HIS A 160 2.57 -4.49 -11.80
C HIS A 160 3.83 -4.38 -12.66
N ARG A 161 4.59 -3.28 -12.57
CA ARG A 161 5.83 -3.10 -13.33
C ARG A 161 6.82 -4.23 -13.03
N ILE A 162 7.15 -4.48 -11.77
CA ILE A 162 8.12 -5.52 -11.44
C ILE A 162 7.60 -6.92 -11.77
N ILE A 163 6.29 -7.17 -11.64
CA ILE A 163 5.67 -8.43 -12.03
C ILE A 163 5.81 -8.64 -13.54
N PHE A 164 5.36 -7.72 -14.39
CA PHE A 164 5.45 -7.84 -15.85
C PHE A 164 6.89 -8.06 -16.31
N HIS A 165 7.84 -7.34 -15.73
CA HIS A 165 9.26 -7.48 -16.07
C HIS A 165 9.84 -8.82 -15.61
N THR A 166 9.44 -9.30 -14.44
CA THR A 166 9.81 -10.63 -13.91
C THR A 166 9.24 -11.74 -14.78
N LEU A 167 7.99 -11.64 -15.18
CA LEU A 167 7.32 -12.58 -16.08
C LEU A 167 8.04 -12.64 -17.41
N GLU A 168 8.27 -11.49 -18.06
CA GLU A 168 8.98 -11.42 -19.34
C GLU A 168 10.37 -12.03 -19.28
N TYR A 169 11.09 -11.73 -18.22
CA TYR A 169 12.44 -12.23 -18.02
C TYR A 169 12.50 -13.74 -17.79
N LEU A 170 11.70 -14.27 -16.86
CA LEU A 170 11.74 -15.67 -16.48
C LEU A 170 11.20 -16.59 -17.59
N THR A 171 10.07 -16.21 -18.20
CA THR A 171 9.49 -16.99 -19.32
C THR A 171 10.40 -16.98 -20.54
N GLY A 172 10.99 -15.82 -20.86
CA GLY A 172 11.97 -15.70 -21.96
C GLY A 172 13.21 -16.53 -21.74
N ARG A 173 13.72 -16.64 -20.51
CA ARG A 173 14.84 -17.53 -20.16
C ARG A 173 14.44 -19.00 -20.20
N GLY A 174 13.23 -19.31 -19.76
CA GLY A 174 12.72 -20.68 -19.75
C GLY A 174 12.51 -21.25 -21.15
N LEU A 175 12.06 -20.40 -22.08
CA LEU A 175 11.73 -20.74 -23.47
C LEU A 175 12.59 -19.95 -24.49
N PRO A 176 13.94 -20.03 -24.43
CA PRO A 176 14.85 -19.09 -25.09
C PRO A 176 14.82 -19.11 -26.62
N ARG A 177 14.31 -20.18 -27.23
CA ARG A 177 14.28 -20.38 -28.70
C ARG A 177 12.89 -20.17 -29.28
N GLU A 178 11.86 -20.23 -28.41
CA GLU A 178 10.47 -20.09 -28.82
C GLU A 178 10.18 -18.65 -29.24
N ARG A 179 9.23 -18.46 -30.15
CA ARG A 179 8.73 -17.15 -30.56
C ARG A 179 7.45 -16.82 -29.81
N PHE A 180 7.42 -15.66 -29.20
CA PHE A 180 6.27 -15.13 -28.49
C PHE A 180 5.30 -14.55 -29.50
N ALA A 181 4.02 -14.97 -29.43
CA ALA A 181 3.05 -14.78 -30.48
C ALA A 181 2.74 -13.29 -30.77
N ILE A 182 2.68 -12.45 -29.74
CA ILE A 182 2.31 -11.04 -29.87
C ILE A 182 3.43 -10.21 -30.49
N THR A 183 4.66 -10.42 -30.05
CA THR A 183 5.81 -9.60 -30.48
C THR A 183 6.60 -10.20 -31.63
N GLY A 184 6.49 -11.51 -31.85
CA GLY A 184 7.35 -12.26 -32.75
C GLY A 184 8.81 -12.39 -32.26
N LEU A 185 9.16 -11.80 -31.11
CA LEU A 185 10.49 -11.88 -30.52
C LEU A 185 10.76 -13.31 -30.00
N THR A 186 12.02 -13.69 -29.98
CA THR A 186 12.46 -14.92 -29.31
C THR A 186 12.50 -14.76 -27.81
N GLY A 187 12.40 -15.86 -27.06
CA GLY A 187 12.54 -15.83 -25.61
C GLY A 187 13.85 -15.19 -25.13
N ARG A 188 14.97 -15.34 -25.87
CA ARG A 188 16.23 -14.64 -25.54
C ARG A 188 16.08 -13.13 -25.61
N GLN A 189 15.35 -12.61 -26.59
CA GLN A 189 15.10 -11.17 -26.74
C GLN A 189 14.18 -10.67 -25.62
N HIS A 190 13.12 -11.41 -25.29
CA HIS A 190 12.27 -11.12 -24.14
C HIS A 190 13.06 -11.13 -22.84
N ALA A 191 13.89 -12.13 -22.61
CA ALA A 191 14.72 -12.20 -21.40
C ALA A 191 15.71 -11.02 -21.31
N ALA A 192 16.27 -10.56 -22.43
CA ALA A 192 17.17 -9.41 -22.42
C ALA A 192 16.42 -8.10 -22.08
N ARG A 193 15.23 -7.90 -22.69
CA ARG A 193 14.36 -6.75 -22.46
C ARG A 193 13.85 -6.73 -21.01
N GLY A 194 13.31 -7.85 -20.52
CA GLY A 194 12.82 -7.98 -19.13
C GLY A 194 13.94 -7.74 -18.11
N ARG A 195 15.15 -8.25 -18.35
CA ARG A 195 16.30 -7.99 -17.48
C ARG A 195 16.63 -6.50 -17.39
N GLN A 196 16.69 -5.80 -18.53
CA GLN A 196 16.99 -4.36 -18.54
C GLN A 196 15.97 -3.59 -17.72
N ARG A 197 14.67 -3.91 -17.86
CA ARG A 197 13.59 -3.27 -17.14
C ARG A 197 13.59 -3.60 -15.63
N ILE A 198 13.92 -4.85 -15.25
CA ILE A 198 14.12 -5.23 -13.85
C ILE A 198 15.26 -4.43 -13.23
N GLU A 199 16.41 -4.34 -13.93
CA GLU A 199 17.57 -3.60 -13.43
C GLU A 199 17.23 -2.11 -13.25
N ALA A 200 16.53 -1.48 -14.20
CA ALA A 200 16.07 -0.10 -14.09
C ALA A 200 15.09 0.11 -12.91
N TRP A 201 14.08 -0.76 -12.75
CA TRP A 201 13.15 -0.69 -11.62
C TRP A 201 13.88 -0.83 -10.27
N LEU A 202 14.86 -1.74 -10.17
CA LEU A 202 15.65 -1.92 -8.94
C LEU A 202 16.52 -0.70 -8.63
N ASP A 203 17.13 -0.07 -9.64
CA ASP A 203 17.89 1.18 -9.46
C ASP A 203 16.96 2.31 -9.01
N GLU A 204 15.80 2.45 -9.64
CA GLU A 204 14.76 3.41 -9.27
C GLU A 204 14.32 3.27 -7.81
N LYS A 205 14.06 2.03 -7.34
CA LYS A 205 13.69 1.80 -5.92
C LYS A 205 14.86 1.98 -4.97
N ALA A 206 16.09 1.78 -5.43
CA ALA A 206 17.26 2.09 -4.65
C ALA A 206 17.43 3.59 -4.41
N ASP A 207 17.10 4.41 -5.42
CA ASP A 207 17.26 5.86 -5.37
C ASP A 207 16.07 6.55 -4.67
N TRP A 208 14.83 6.16 -4.98
CA TRP A 208 13.61 6.88 -4.57
C TRP A 208 12.74 6.15 -3.54
N GLY A 209 13.08 4.91 -3.14
CA GLY A 209 12.21 4.13 -2.26
C GLY A 209 10.94 3.63 -2.97
N PHE A 210 9.91 3.33 -2.17
CA PHE A 210 8.69 2.69 -2.64
C PHE A 210 7.60 3.74 -2.84
N SER A 211 7.03 3.80 -4.05
CA SER A 211 5.98 4.77 -4.36
C SER A 211 4.67 4.45 -3.64
N GLU A 212 4.30 3.18 -3.53
CA GLU A 212 3.15 2.73 -2.73
C GLU A 212 3.58 2.51 -1.26
N TRP A 213 4.10 3.57 -0.60
CA TRP A 213 4.74 3.48 0.72
C TRP A 213 3.94 2.66 1.73
N HIS A 214 4.62 1.76 2.42
CA HIS A 214 4.11 0.90 3.50
C HIS A 214 2.85 0.11 3.14
N SER A 215 2.53 -0.13 1.86
CA SER A 215 1.27 -0.74 1.45
C SER A 215 1.03 -2.10 2.13
N ASP A 216 -0.10 -2.20 2.83
CA ASP A 216 -0.61 -3.42 3.46
C ASP A 216 -1.28 -4.36 2.47
N VAL A 217 -1.43 -3.91 1.22
CA VAL A 217 -1.98 -4.66 0.08
C VAL A 217 -0.84 -5.05 -0.87
N TYR A 218 -0.17 -4.08 -1.50
CA TYR A 218 0.64 -4.31 -2.70
C TYR A 218 2.10 -4.67 -2.45
N TYR A 219 2.64 -4.45 -1.25
CA TYR A 219 3.98 -4.97 -0.92
C TYR A 219 4.08 -6.49 -1.05
N GLN A 220 2.95 -7.21 -0.92
CA GLN A 220 2.93 -8.64 -1.15
C GLN A 220 3.36 -8.98 -2.57
N GLU A 221 2.80 -8.32 -3.58
CA GLU A 221 3.04 -8.55 -4.99
C GLU A 221 4.49 -8.23 -5.40
N ASP A 222 5.06 -7.14 -4.87
CA ASP A 222 6.47 -6.80 -5.07
C ASP A 222 7.38 -7.90 -4.50
N ILE A 223 7.09 -8.34 -3.27
CA ILE A 223 7.84 -9.38 -2.57
C ILE A 223 7.74 -10.73 -3.29
N GLU A 224 6.59 -11.04 -3.91
CA GLU A 224 6.41 -12.24 -4.74
C GLU A 224 7.36 -12.24 -5.93
N ALA A 225 7.34 -11.16 -6.71
CA ALA A 225 8.20 -11.01 -7.88
C ALA A 225 9.69 -11.04 -7.50
N LEU A 226 10.08 -10.30 -6.46
CA LEU A 226 11.45 -10.26 -5.95
C LEU A 226 11.90 -11.62 -5.41
N THR A 227 11.00 -12.37 -4.75
CA THR A 227 11.30 -13.73 -4.26
C THR A 227 11.57 -14.67 -5.43
N LEU A 228 10.78 -14.62 -6.51
CA LEU A 228 11.02 -15.42 -7.69
C LEU A 228 12.34 -15.06 -8.37
N LEU A 229 12.67 -13.78 -8.48
CA LEU A 229 13.97 -13.35 -9.01
C LEU A 229 15.13 -13.82 -8.13
N ALA A 230 15.02 -13.70 -6.81
CA ALA A 230 16.06 -14.18 -5.88
C ALA A 230 16.29 -15.69 -5.99
N GLU A 231 15.24 -16.47 -6.25
CA GLU A 231 15.29 -17.92 -6.33
C GLU A 231 15.72 -18.44 -7.73
N HIS A 232 15.24 -17.82 -8.82
CA HIS A 232 15.32 -18.39 -10.16
C HIS A 232 16.13 -17.58 -11.17
N ALA A 233 16.41 -16.29 -10.91
CA ALA A 233 17.20 -15.47 -11.83
C ALA A 233 18.68 -15.87 -11.89
N GLU A 234 19.39 -15.33 -12.88
CA GLU A 234 20.85 -15.42 -12.94
C GLU A 234 21.50 -14.69 -11.75
N PRO A 235 22.75 -15.03 -11.38
CA PRO A 235 23.36 -14.55 -10.12
C PRO A 235 23.38 -13.03 -9.94
N ARG A 236 23.49 -12.26 -11.04
CA ARG A 236 23.50 -10.79 -10.97
C ARG A 236 22.13 -10.25 -10.57
N VAL A 237 21.06 -10.65 -11.27
CA VAL A 237 19.68 -10.22 -10.99
C VAL A 237 19.22 -10.76 -9.63
N ALA A 238 19.53 -12.03 -9.33
CA ALA A 238 19.16 -12.63 -8.05
C ALA A 238 19.78 -11.91 -6.83
N ARG A 239 21.02 -11.44 -6.92
CA ARG A 239 21.64 -10.64 -5.85
C ARG A 239 20.94 -9.30 -5.67
N ARG A 240 20.65 -8.60 -6.76
CA ARG A 240 19.95 -7.30 -6.73
C ARG A 240 18.56 -7.45 -6.12
N ALA A 241 17.78 -8.42 -6.58
CA ALA A 241 16.47 -8.76 -6.03
C ALA A 241 16.54 -9.13 -4.54
N THR A 242 17.58 -9.85 -4.10
CA THR A 242 17.77 -10.19 -2.67
C THR A 242 18.02 -8.96 -1.80
N VAL A 243 18.81 -7.99 -2.29
CA VAL A 243 19.05 -6.72 -1.57
C VAL A 243 17.76 -5.91 -1.46
N MET A 244 17.02 -5.79 -2.57
CA MET A 244 15.74 -5.07 -2.59
C MET A 244 14.70 -5.75 -1.69
N LEU A 245 14.62 -7.08 -1.72
CA LEU A 245 13.75 -7.85 -0.84
C LEU A 245 14.06 -7.58 0.65
N ASP A 246 15.34 -7.49 1.04
CA ASP A 246 15.70 -7.12 2.41
C ASP A 246 15.21 -5.70 2.79
N LEU A 247 15.17 -4.75 1.84
CA LEU A 247 14.67 -3.39 2.09
C LEU A 247 13.15 -3.39 2.31
N PHE A 248 12.37 -4.07 1.45
CA PHE A 248 10.92 -4.24 1.68
C PHE A 248 10.62 -4.90 3.01
N LEU A 249 11.37 -5.95 3.36
CA LEU A 249 11.16 -6.66 4.63
C LEU A 249 11.62 -5.88 5.84
N TYR A 250 12.60 -4.98 5.70
CA TYR A 250 12.96 -4.03 6.74
C TYR A 250 11.89 -2.98 6.97
N ASP A 251 11.34 -2.43 5.88
CA ASP A 251 10.23 -1.49 5.95
C ASP A 251 9.02 -2.11 6.67
N LEU A 252 8.57 -3.30 6.25
CA LEU A 252 7.51 -4.04 6.96
C LEU A 252 7.84 -4.31 8.44
N ALA A 253 9.10 -4.57 8.77
CA ALA A 253 9.51 -4.83 10.15
C ALA A 253 9.44 -3.60 11.04
N LEU A 254 9.70 -2.40 10.48
CA LEU A 254 9.56 -1.12 11.18
C LEU A 254 8.09 -0.78 11.48
N HIS A 255 7.19 -1.18 10.59
CA HIS A 255 5.83 -0.66 10.49
C HIS A 255 4.75 -1.66 10.92
N GLN A 256 5.06 -2.64 11.76
CA GLN A 256 4.06 -3.58 12.26
C GLN A 256 4.05 -3.66 13.79
N LEU A 257 2.86 -3.83 14.36
CA LEU A 257 2.63 -4.08 15.79
C LEU A 257 1.68 -5.27 15.96
N LYS A 258 2.10 -6.31 16.71
CA LYS A 258 1.26 -7.49 17.03
C LYS A 258 0.62 -8.15 15.79
N GLY A 259 1.34 -8.16 14.66
CA GLY A 259 0.84 -8.72 13.39
C GLY A 259 0.08 -7.77 12.49
N ASN A 260 -0.17 -6.55 12.95
CA ASN A 260 -0.81 -5.49 12.17
C ASN A 260 0.24 -4.58 11.51
N ASN A 261 0.19 -4.44 10.19
CA ASN A 261 0.92 -3.41 9.46
C ASN A 261 0.12 -2.10 9.52
N GLY A 262 -0.04 -1.57 10.76
CA GLY A 262 -0.99 -0.54 11.12
C GLY A 262 -0.39 0.86 11.10
N VAL A 263 -0.03 1.35 9.92
CA VAL A 263 0.64 2.64 9.70
C VAL A 263 -0.06 3.46 8.62
N THR A 264 0.50 4.59 8.24
CA THR A 264 0.11 5.33 7.03
C THR A 264 0.47 4.53 5.78
N HIS A 265 -0.35 4.60 4.73
CA HIS A 265 -0.16 3.85 3.49
C HIS A 265 -0.41 4.73 2.26
N GLY A 266 0.39 4.54 1.22
CA GLY A 266 0.13 5.10 -0.10
C GLY A 266 -1.02 4.40 -0.81
N ARG A 267 -1.27 3.14 -0.48
CA ARG A 267 -2.39 2.31 -0.98
C ARG A 267 -2.90 1.40 0.11
N SER A 268 -4.19 1.50 0.43
CA SER A 268 -4.89 0.62 1.35
C SER A 268 -6.39 0.64 1.10
N TYR A 269 -7.10 -0.42 1.48
CA TYR A 269 -8.55 -0.54 1.37
C TYR A 269 -9.20 -0.71 2.74
N MET A 270 -10.53 -0.56 2.82
CA MET A 270 -11.24 -0.63 4.09
C MET A 270 -11.00 -1.96 4.82
N LYS A 271 -10.96 -3.09 4.12
CA LYS A 271 -10.69 -4.39 4.74
C LYS A 271 -9.33 -4.41 5.45
N ASP A 272 -8.31 -3.79 4.83
CA ASP A 272 -6.93 -3.80 5.30
C ASP A 272 -6.74 -2.82 6.47
N LYS A 273 -7.31 -1.61 6.35
CA LYS A 273 -7.25 -0.58 7.39
C LYS A 273 -7.93 -1.01 8.69
N SER A 274 -8.96 -1.85 8.60
CA SER A 274 -9.84 -2.15 9.72
C SER A 274 -9.45 -3.37 10.54
N ARG A 275 -8.60 -4.27 10.00
CA ARG A 275 -8.22 -5.51 10.68
C ARG A 275 -6.98 -6.17 10.10
N ALA A 276 -6.00 -6.45 10.94
CA ALA A 276 -4.72 -7.04 10.52
C ALA A 276 -4.85 -8.34 9.73
N VAL A 277 -5.74 -9.25 10.15
CA VAL A 277 -5.91 -10.56 9.51
C VAL A 277 -6.50 -10.51 8.11
N ASP A 278 -7.04 -9.38 7.70
CA ASP A 278 -7.59 -9.13 6.36
C ASP A 278 -6.62 -8.37 5.45
N GLN A 279 -5.48 -7.90 5.98
CA GLN A 279 -4.38 -7.35 5.18
C GLN A 279 -3.78 -8.41 4.26
N ASP A 280 -3.50 -8.04 3.01
CA ASP A 280 -2.90 -8.99 2.07
C ASP A 280 -1.47 -9.39 2.47
N VAL A 281 -0.77 -8.51 3.20
CA VAL A 281 0.56 -8.82 3.78
C VAL A 281 0.50 -9.68 5.07
N PHE A 282 -0.68 -9.97 5.64
CA PHE A 282 -0.79 -10.63 6.95
C PHE A 282 -0.11 -12.00 6.98
N GLY A 283 -0.42 -12.88 6.04
CA GLY A 283 0.18 -14.22 6.00
C GLY A 283 1.69 -14.19 5.85
N LEU A 284 2.17 -13.27 5.03
CA LEU A 284 3.59 -13.02 4.80
C LEU A 284 4.29 -12.49 6.06
N THR A 285 3.75 -11.47 6.74
CA THR A 285 4.35 -10.89 7.95
C THR A 285 4.31 -11.87 9.11
N LYS A 286 3.22 -12.65 9.25
CA LYS A 286 3.15 -13.75 10.23
C LYS A 286 4.22 -14.80 9.98
N LEU A 287 4.43 -15.22 8.74
CA LEU A 287 5.49 -16.17 8.37
C LEU A 287 6.89 -15.62 8.71
N LEU A 288 7.14 -14.35 8.39
CA LEU A 288 8.43 -13.69 8.57
C LEU A 288 8.75 -13.42 10.03
N PHE A 289 7.84 -12.77 10.73
CA PHE A 289 8.12 -12.16 12.04
C PHE A 289 7.49 -12.95 13.20
N ALA A 290 6.33 -13.56 12.95
CA ALA A 290 5.59 -14.36 13.92
C ALA A 290 5.27 -13.59 15.23
N THR A 291 4.74 -12.37 15.07
CA THR A 291 4.39 -11.44 16.14
C THR A 291 2.92 -11.51 16.54
N THR A 292 2.18 -12.47 16.01
CA THR A 292 0.77 -12.71 16.32
C THR A 292 0.48 -14.22 16.43
N ASP A 293 -0.42 -14.61 17.31
CA ASP A 293 -0.94 -15.97 17.45
C ASP A 293 -2.19 -16.22 16.58
N GLN A 294 -2.75 -15.17 15.96
CA GLN A 294 -3.87 -15.32 15.03
C GLN A 294 -3.58 -16.37 13.96
N PRO A 295 -4.55 -17.21 13.59
CA PRO A 295 -4.34 -18.23 12.56
C PRO A 295 -4.09 -17.60 11.19
N TYR A 296 -3.40 -18.32 10.31
CA TYR A 296 -3.39 -17.97 8.90
C TYR A 296 -4.81 -18.00 8.33
N ARG A 297 -5.14 -17.06 7.45
CA ARG A 297 -6.48 -16.93 6.88
C ARG A 297 -6.59 -17.56 5.49
N SER A 298 -5.64 -17.29 4.62
CA SER A 298 -5.68 -17.74 3.23
C SER A 298 -4.70 -18.88 2.96
N ARG A 299 -5.21 -20.00 2.45
CA ARG A 299 -4.40 -21.11 1.94
C ARG A 299 -3.75 -20.81 0.59
N THR A 300 -4.23 -19.78 -0.08
CA THR A 300 -3.72 -19.31 -1.37
C THR A 300 -2.98 -17.98 -1.25
N ASP A 301 -2.53 -17.61 -0.03
CA ASP A 301 -1.66 -16.48 0.20
C ASP A 301 -0.38 -16.65 -0.63
N LYS A 302 -0.27 -15.83 -1.66
CA LYS A 302 0.82 -15.95 -2.63
C LYS A 302 2.14 -15.59 -1.98
N GLY A 303 2.21 -14.41 -1.31
CA GLY A 303 3.43 -13.91 -0.70
C GLY A 303 4.03 -14.88 0.32
N ALA A 304 3.19 -15.39 1.22
CA ALA A 304 3.61 -16.41 2.18
C ALA A 304 4.00 -17.72 1.50
N THR A 305 3.27 -18.15 0.45
CA THR A 305 3.59 -19.39 -0.27
C THR A 305 4.93 -19.30 -0.97
N TYR A 306 5.24 -18.19 -1.65
CA TYR A 306 6.52 -18.01 -2.35
C TYR A 306 7.69 -17.99 -1.38
N LEU A 307 7.58 -17.27 -0.28
CA LEU A 307 8.59 -17.26 0.77
C LEU A 307 8.71 -18.62 1.50
N ALA A 308 7.61 -19.33 1.71
CA ALA A 308 7.66 -20.68 2.27
C ALA A 308 8.32 -21.68 1.30
N ALA A 309 8.18 -21.47 -0.02
CA ALA A 309 8.82 -22.25 -1.04
C ALA A 309 10.30 -21.86 -1.29
N ALA A 310 10.73 -20.69 -0.84
CA ALA A 310 12.07 -20.16 -1.06
C ALA A 310 13.15 -21.05 -0.45
N ARG A 311 14.19 -21.33 -1.22
CA ARG A 311 15.31 -22.22 -0.85
C ARG A 311 16.63 -21.49 -0.65
N ARG A 312 16.83 -20.40 -1.38
CA ARG A 312 18.06 -19.58 -1.36
C ARG A 312 17.93 -18.40 -0.42
N TYR A 313 16.79 -17.70 -0.48
CA TYR A 313 16.55 -16.56 0.37
C TYR A 313 16.48 -16.97 1.86
N ARG A 314 17.07 -16.14 2.70
CA ARG A 314 17.04 -16.27 4.17
C ARG A 314 16.83 -14.89 4.78
N LEU A 315 15.77 -14.73 5.56
CA LEU A 315 15.50 -13.50 6.30
C LEU A 315 16.68 -13.19 7.24
N PRO A 316 17.27 -11.98 7.16
CA PRO A 316 18.29 -11.55 8.11
C PRO A 316 17.72 -11.48 9.53
N GLU A 317 18.43 -12.04 10.49
CA GLU A 317 17.99 -12.07 11.89
C GLU A 317 17.76 -10.66 12.46
N VAL A 318 18.49 -9.63 11.99
CA VAL A 318 18.30 -8.26 12.44
C VAL A 318 16.92 -7.72 12.06
N ILE A 319 16.42 -8.03 10.87
CA ILE A 319 15.07 -7.61 10.42
C ILE A 319 14.00 -8.19 11.35
N ARG A 320 14.10 -9.48 11.68
CA ARG A 320 13.19 -10.10 12.64
C ARG A 320 13.28 -9.44 14.02
N ARG A 321 14.48 -9.09 14.48
CA ARG A 321 14.67 -8.39 15.77
C ARG A 321 14.08 -6.99 15.79
N VAL A 322 14.11 -6.28 14.67
CA VAL A 322 13.41 -5.01 14.52
C VAL A 322 11.90 -5.20 14.68
N ALA A 323 11.32 -6.17 13.93
CA ALA A 323 9.89 -6.47 14.01
C ALA A 323 9.43 -6.88 15.43
N THR A 324 10.29 -7.59 16.17
CA THR A 324 9.94 -8.18 17.49
C THR A 324 10.43 -7.36 18.67
N THR A 325 11.04 -6.19 18.47
CA THR A 325 11.49 -5.34 19.60
C THR A 325 10.28 -4.81 20.38
N THR A 326 10.43 -4.77 21.70
CA THR A 326 9.46 -4.13 22.61
C THR A 326 9.95 -2.76 23.11
N ARG A 327 11.15 -2.35 22.69
CA ARG A 327 11.70 -1.04 23.09
C ARG A 327 11.08 0.05 22.25
N PRO A 328 10.63 1.14 22.84
CA PRO A 328 10.10 2.27 22.08
C PRO A 328 11.11 2.85 21.08
N TYR A 329 10.61 3.28 19.94
CA TYR A 329 11.36 4.02 18.93
C TYR A 329 10.45 4.92 18.10
N THR A 330 11.07 5.89 17.46
CA THR A 330 10.48 6.63 16.36
C THR A 330 11.28 6.29 15.10
N ASP A 331 10.58 6.07 14.01
CA ASP A 331 11.10 5.99 12.65
C ASP A 331 10.64 7.20 11.86
N ARG A 332 11.56 7.80 11.11
CA ARG A 332 11.26 8.80 10.07
C ARG A 332 11.75 8.25 8.76
N THR A 333 10.84 8.21 7.79
CA THR A 333 11.13 7.64 6.47
C THR A 333 10.76 8.64 5.40
N HIS A 334 11.69 8.86 4.44
CA HIS A 334 11.49 9.62 3.23
C HIS A 334 11.46 8.70 2.02
N MET A 335 10.41 8.78 1.20
CA MET A 335 10.21 7.98 -0.01
C MET A 335 9.56 8.80 -1.12
N GLY A 336 9.68 8.31 -2.34
CA GLY A 336 9.09 8.90 -3.53
C GLY A 336 9.97 9.91 -4.24
N ALA A 337 9.62 10.23 -5.47
CA ALA A 337 10.29 11.23 -6.27
C ALA A 337 9.52 12.55 -6.20
N PRO A 338 10.23 13.70 -6.17
CA PRO A 338 9.58 15.00 -6.11
C PRO A 338 8.78 15.28 -7.38
N LEU A 339 7.55 15.73 -7.20
CA LEU A 339 6.69 16.33 -8.23
C LEU A 339 5.80 17.35 -7.51
N ASP A 340 6.14 18.60 -7.61
CA ASP A 340 5.39 19.69 -6.98
C ASP A 340 4.29 20.19 -7.93
N LEU A 341 3.03 19.90 -7.59
CA LEU A 341 1.89 20.38 -8.36
C LEU A 341 1.62 21.88 -8.17
N ASP A 342 2.14 22.48 -7.10
CA ASP A 342 1.92 23.88 -6.73
C ASP A 342 3.03 24.80 -7.20
N GLU A 343 4.08 24.26 -7.87
CA GLU A 343 5.06 25.12 -8.55
C GLU A 343 4.38 26.07 -9.56
N PRO A 344 4.91 27.27 -9.78
CA PRO A 344 4.31 28.21 -10.70
C PRO A 344 4.14 27.64 -12.11
N PHE A 345 2.93 27.76 -12.66
CA PHE A 345 2.63 27.25 -13.99
C PHE A 345 3.55 27.82 -15.07
N THR A 346 4.08 26.95 -15.90
CA THR A 346 4.79 27.27 -17.13
C THR A 346 4.51 26.22 -18.19
N PHE A 347 4.59 26.60 -19.48
CA PHE A 347 4.46 25.60 -20.57
C PHE A 347 5.69 24.69 -20.72
N ASP A 348 6.79 25.07 -20.10
CA ASP A 348 8.05 24.34 -20.08
C ASP A 348 8.44 24.16 -18.60
N PRO A 349 7.81 23.20 -17.90
CA PRO A 349 8.09 22.96 -16.49
C PRO A 349 9.54 22.55 -16.30
N VAL A 350 10.11 22.94 -15.18
CA VAL A 350 11.46 22.47 -14.81
C VAL A 350 11.45 20.95 -14.91
N SER A 351 12.32 20.41 -15.75
CA SER A 351 12.35 18.98 -16.04
C SER A 351 12.54 18.18 -14.75
N GLY A 352 11.60 17.35 -14.43
CA GLY A 352 11.51 16.39 -13.32
C GLY A 352 12.79 16.03 -12.56
N VAL A 353 12.99 14.76 -12.32
CA VAL A 353 14.29 14.27 -11.82
C VAL A 353 15.22 13.98 -13.00
N PRO A 354 16.55 14.07 -12.84
CA PRO A 354 17.50 13.87 -13.95
C PRO A 354 17.30 12.55 -14.71
N GLU A 355 16.89 11.49 -14.01
CA GLU A 355 16.68 10.15 -14.53
C GLU A 355 15.33 9.99 -15.26
N ALA A 356 14.40 10.93 -15.05
CA ALA A 356 13.06 10.90 -15.62
C ALA A 356 12.56 12.32 -15.94
N PRO A 357 13.06 12.95 -17.01
CA PRO A 357 12.52 14.21 -17.50
C PRO A 357 11.04 14.11 -17.89
N TYR A 358 10.28 15.19 -17.72
CA TYR A 358 8.84 15.20 -18.02
C TYR A 358 8.50 15.03 -19.51
N ASP A 359 9.46 15.27 -20.39
CA ASP A 359 9.33 15.18 -21.86
C ASP A 359 9.99 13.92 -22.46
N ASP A 360 10.61 13.06 -21.64
CA ASP A 360 11.24 11.83 -22.11
C ASP A 360 10.23 10.68 -22.22
N PRO A 361 9.96 10.13 -23.41
CA PRO A 361 9.11 8.96 -23.58
C PRO A 361 9.54 7.71 -22.78
N GLU A 362 10.82 7.55 -22.48
CA GLU A 362 11.32 6.44 -21.65
C GLU A 362 10.95 6.61 -20.18
N ALA A 363 10.67 7.87 -19.73
CA ALA A 363 10.28 8.19 -18.36
C ALA A 363 8.78 7.97 -18.08
N VAL A 364 7.96 7.66 -19.08
CA VAL A 364 6.51 7.47 -18.91
C VAL A 364 6.19 6.51 -17.78
N SER A 365 6.84 5.34 -17.77
CA SER A 365 6.56 4.31 -16.76
C SER A 365 6.99 4.72 -15.35
N PHE A 366 7.99 5.58 -15.21
CA PHE A 366 8.41 6.16 -13.94
C PHE A 366 7.33 7.07 -13.35
N TRP A 367 6.77 7.98 -14.16
CA TRP A 367 5.75 8.92 -13.70
C TRP A 367 4.37 8.26 -13.54
N TRP A 368 4.01 7.34 -14.43
CA TRP A 368 2.74 6.65 -14.36
C TRP A 368 2.65 5.67 -13.18
N GLU A 369 3.78 5.09 -12.78
CA GLU A 369 3.83 4.29 -11.55
C GLU A 369 3.40 5.12 -10.33
N ARG A 370 3.76 6.39 -10.34
CA ARG A 370 3.42 7.35 -9.29
C ARG A 370 2.05 8.01 -9.48
N GLY A 371 1.24 7.51 -10.41
CA GLY A 371 -0.09 8.06 -10.66
C GLY A 371 -0.08 9.46 -11.30
N ALA A 372 1.03 9.86 -11.92
CA ALA A 372 1.18 11.20 -12.48
C ALA A 372 0.60 11.37 -13.90
N GLN A 373 -0.34 10.51 -14.34
CA GLN A 373 -0.97 10.60 -15.67
C GLN A 373 -1.68 11.94 -15.90
N THR A 374 -2.18 12.56 -14.84
CA THR A 374 -2.93 13.82 -14.86
C THR A 374 -2.19 14.99 -14.23
N ALA A 375 -0.95 14.80 -13.79
CA ALA A 375 -0.12 15.90 -13.30
C ALA A 375 0.19 16.86 -14.47
N TRP A 376 0.02 18.16 -14.24
CA TRP A 376 0.12 19.14 -15.31
C TRP A 376 1.49 19.15 -16.01
N GLN A 377 2.55 18.78 -15.30
CA GLN A 377 3.89 18.67 -15.85
C GLN A 377 4.02 17.52 -16.86
N THR A 378 3.33 16.42 -16.62
CA THR A 378 3.44 15.18 -17.41
C THR A 378 2.31 14.99 -18.41
N VAL A 379 1.24 15.80 -18.38
CA VAL A 379 0.09 15.70 -19.29
C VAL A 379 0.50 15.69 -20.77
N PRO A 380 1.42 16.53 -21.25
CA PRO A 380 1.85 16.49 -22.65
C PRO A 380 2.45 15.14 -23.04
N LEU A 381 3.30 14.58 -22.19
CA LEU A 381 3.90 13.26 -22.36
C LEU A 381 2.84 12.14 -22.31
N THR A 382 1.89 12.25 -21.38
CA THR A 382 0.76 11.31 -21.26
C THR A 382 -0.06 11.29 -22.54
N LEU A 383 -0.46 12.43 -23.09
CA LEU A 383 -1.24 12.52 -24.33
C LEU A 383 -0.48 11.95 -25.54
N ALA A 384 0.80 12.28 -25.67
CA ALA A 384 1.65 11.74 -26.74
C ALA A 384 1.76 10.20 -26.65
N THR A 385 1.87 9.65 -25.45
CA THR A 385 1.97 8.20 -25.23
C THR A 385 0.64 7.50 -25.51
N ILE A 386 -0.49 8.08 -25.10
CA ILE A 386 -1.83 7.58 -25.39
C ILE A 386 -2.05 7.47 -26.89
N ASP A 387 -1.70 8.52 -27.64
CA ASP A 387 -1.84 8.55 -29.11
C ASP A 387 -0.89 7.55 -29.79
N GLN A 388 0.37 7.51 -29.37
CA GLN A 388 1.38 6.63 -29.97
C GLN A 388 1.06 5.14 -29.86
N TYR A 389 0.41 4.70 -28.79
CA TYR A 389 0.15 3.29 -28.50
C TYR A 389 -1.34 2.93 -28.49
N ASP A 390 -2.22 3.77 -29.02
CA ASP A 390 -3.68 3.59 -29.10
C ASP A 390 -4.31 3.24 -27.74
N LEU A 391 -3.83 3.87 -26.64
CA LEU A 391 -4.23 3.46 -25.28
C LEU A 391 -5.67 3.82 -24.92
N LEU A 392 -6.36 4.67 -25.69
CA LEU A 392 -7.80 4.91 -25.54
C LEU A 392 -8.67 3.68 -25.86
N GLU A 393 -8.11 2.66 -26.51
CA GLU A 393 -8.77 1.38 -26.73
C GLU A 393 -8.61 0.42 -25.52
N THR A 394 -7.92 0.83 -24.45
CA THR A 394 -7.79 0.09 -23.20
C THR A 394 -8.83 0.55 -22.19
N SER A 395 -9.26 -0.33 -21.28
CA SER A 395 -10.26 0.03 -20.26
C SER A 395 -9.77 1.15 -19.33
N LEU A 396 -8.45 1.22 -19.07
CA LEU A 396 -7.87 2.23 -18.19
C LEU A 396 -7.98 3.65 -18.78
N PHE A 397 -7.61 3.86 -20.05
CA PHE A 397 -7.55 5.20 -20.63
C PHE A 397 -8.86 5.63 -21.30
N MET A 398 -9.75 4.69 -21.65
CA MET A 398 -11.07 5.00 -22.19
C MET A 398 -11.84 6.04 -21.36
N PRO A 399 -11.80 6.02 -20.00
CA PRO A 399 -12.42 7.02 -19.16
C PRO A 399 -11.86 8.44 -19.30
N TYR A 400 -10.62 8.60 -19.76
CA TYR A 400 -10.03 9.92 -19.97
C TYR A 400 -10.49 10.61 -21.24
N LYS A 401 -11.11 9.85 -22.16
CA LYS A 401 -11.57 10.38 -23.44
C LYS A 401 -12.43 11.65 -23.33
N PRO A 402 -13.42 11.76 -22.41
CA PRO A 402 -14.20 12.99 -22.27
C PRO A 402 -13.36 14.22 -21.87
N LEU A 403 -12.31 14.03 -21.07
CA LEU A 403 -11.39 15.11 -20.71
C LEU A 403 -10.51 15.52 -21.90
N ILE A 404 -10.02 14.54 -22.66
CA ILE A 404 -9.26 14.78 -23.89
C ILE A 404 -10.11 15.50 -24.91
N ASP A 405 -11.36 15.07 -25.13
CA ASP A 405 -12.31 15.71 -26.03
C ASP A 405 -12.63 17.16 -25.61
N LEU A 406 -12.69 17.44 -24.29
CA LEU A 406 -12.90 18.78 -23.73
C LEU A 406 -11.77 19.76 -24.12
N THR A 407 -10.55 19.26 -24.19
CA THR A 407 -9.36 20.06 -24.57
C THR A 407 -9.13 20.08 -26.08
N GLY A 408 -9.93 19.36 -26.85
CA GLY A 408 -9.73 19.16 -28.29
C GLY A 408 -8.46 18.36 -28.63
N GLY A 409 -7.89 17.66 -27.65
CA GLY A 409 -6.61 16.96 -27.78
C GLY A 409 -5.40 17.90 -27.80
N ASP A 410 -5.60 19.19 -27.53
CA ASP A 410 -4.50 20.15 -27.46
C ASP A 410 -3.73 20.01 -26.13
N PRO A 411 -2.44 19.61 -26.13
CA PRO A 411 -1.67 19.37 -24.92
C PRO A 411 -1.47 20.64 -24.08
N ILE A 412 -1.43 21.83 -24.71
CA ILE A 412 -1.28 23.12 -24.01
C ILE A 412 -2.56 23.42 -23.20
N VAL A 413 -3.72 23.25 -23.83
CA VAL A 413 -5.02 23.45 -23.17
C VAL A 413 -5.21 22.40 -22.07
N ALA A 414 -4.81 21.16 -22.31
CA ALA A 414 -4.88 20.07 -21.32
C ALA A 414 -3.98 20.37 -20.11
N GLN A 415 -2.77 20.87 -20.34
CA GLN A 415 -1.81 21.24 -19.29
C GLN A 415 -2.34 22.38 -18.42
N GLN A 416 -2.92 23.42 -19.01
CA GLN A 416 -3.53 24.54 -18.28
C GLN A 416 -4.74 24.07 -17.44
N LEU A 417 -5.58 23.20 -18.01
CA LEU A 417 -6.72 22.61 -17.31
C LEU A 417 -6.26 21.77 -16.14
N ALA A 418 -5.25 20.93 -16.35
CA ALA A 418 -4.68 20.08 -15.30
C ALA A 418 -4.09 20.90 -14.15
N TYR A 419 -3.40 22.01 -14.44
CA TYR A 419 -2.91 22.94 -13.42
C TYR A 419 -4.05 23.55 -12.59
N GLY A 420 -5.08 24.05 -13.27
CA GLY A 420 -6.25 24.64 -12.59
C GLY A 420 -7.04 23.67 -11.72
N LEU A 421 -6.97 22.37 -12.03
CA LEU A 421 -7.69 21.30 -11.34
C LEU A 421 -6.77 20.39 -10.53
N ARG A 422 -5.50 20.75 -10.34
CA ARG A 422 -4.46 19.88 -9.79
C ARG A 422 -4.77 19.26 -8.44
N CYS A 423 -5.55 19.96 -7.62
CA CYS A 423 -5.96 19.47 -6.32
C CYS A 423 -7.10 18.43 -6.39
N ALA A 424 -7.86 18.41 -7.48
CA ALA A 424 -8.99 17.50 -7.66
C ALA A 424 -8.65 16.25 -8.50
N ILE A 425 -7.96 16.41 -9.64
CA ILE A 425 -7.86 15.35 -10.66
C ILE A 425 -6.71 14.35 -10.46
N ASN A 426 -5.74 14.65 -9.59
CA ASN A 426 -4.59 13.77 -9.34
C ASN A 426 -4.91 12.70 -8.29
N VAL A 427 -5.86 11.84 -8.60
CA VAL A 427 -6.54 10.93 -7.68
C VAL A 427 -5.59 9.94 -7.02
N GLY A 428 -4.71 9.33 -7.78
CA GLY A 428 -3.81 8.28 -7.31
C GLY A 428 -2.34 8.71 -7.24
N LEU A 429 -2.04 10.00 -7.19
CA LEU A 429 -0.68 10.52 -7.27
C LEU A 429 0.15 10.19 -6.02
N LEU A 430 1.22 9.45 -6.20
CA LEU A 430 2.18 9.00 -5.18
C LEU A 430 3.53 9.69 -5.37
N THR A 431 3.61 10.94 -4.96
CA THR A 431 4.85 11.74 -5.00
C THR A 431 5.71 11.47 -3.76
N GLU A 432 6.69 12.33 -3.55
CA GLU A 432 7.49 12.38 -2.33
C GLU A 432 6.62 12.41 -1.08
N VAL A 433 6.95 11.56 -0.11
CA VAL A 433 6.26 11.43 1.16
C VAL A 433 7.25 11.29 2.31
N ASP A 434 6.96 11.99 3.38
CA ASP A 434 7.64 11.88 4.66
C ASP A 434 6.72 11.25 5.68
N THR A 435 7.15 10.18 6.32
CA THR A 435 6.37 9.48 7.33
C THR A 435 7.05 9.50 8.68
N VAL A 436 6.25 9.59 9.73
CA VAL A 436 6.70 9.39 11.11
C VAL A 436 5.91 8.22 11.70
N THR A 437 6.63 7.25 12.25
CA THR A 437 6.04 6.13 12.99
C THR A 437 6.67 6.06 14.38
N TRP A 438 5.88 6.30 15.42
CA TRP A 438 6.25 6.01 16.78
C TRP A 438 5.64 4.67 17.20
N ARG A 439 6.44 3.85 17.90
CA ARG A 439 5.99 2.55 18.36
C ARG A 439 6.56 2.22 19.74
N SER A 440 5.71 1.67 20.62
CA SER A 440 6.11 0.95 21.85
C SER A 440 5.79 -0.55 21.74
N ALA A 441 5.74 -1.25 22.87
CA ALA A 441 5.30 -2.63 22.92
C ALA A 441 3.80 -2.80 22.66
N ASP A 442 3.00 -1.79 23.02
CA ASP A 442 1.55 -1.91 23.12
C ASP A 442 0.77 -0.82 22.35
N ALA A 443 1.47 0.15 21.79
CA ALA A 443 0.86 1.20 20.99
C ALA A 443 1.78 1.63 19.83
N MET A 444 1.18 2.04 18.73
CA MET A 444 1.85 2.60 17.57
C MET A 444 1.02 3.75 17.01
N LEU A 445 1.70 4.82 16.59
CA LEU A 445 1.10 5.96 15.86
C LEU A 445 1.95 6.25 14.64
N SER A 446 1.32 6.34 13.48
CA SER A 446 1.99 6.62 12.22
C SER A 446 1.21 7.63 11.39
N SER A 447 1.90 8.55 10.72
CA SER A 447 1.28 9.54 9.83
C SER A 447 2.21 9.98 8.71
N ALA A 448 1.60 10.30 7.55
CA ALA A 448 2.26 11.01 6.43
C ALA A 448 2.26 12.51 6.76
N GLN A 449 3.46 13.10 6.79
CA GLN A 449 3.65 14.49 7.19
C GLN A 449 3.32 15.42 6.04
N ASP A 450 2.41 16.39 6.25
CA ASP A 450 2.07 17.46 5.31
C ASP A 450 1.84 16.99 3.84
N TYR A 451 1.28 15.79 3.67
CA TYR A 451 1.16 15.15 2.37
C TYR A 451 -0.09 15.61 1.62
N ARG A 452 0.07 16.39 0.57
CA ARG A 452 -0.99 16.90 -0.33
C ARG A 452 -2.22 17.47 0.42
N PRO A 453 -2.05 18.36 1.38
CA PRO A 453 -3.12 18.81 2.27
C PRO A 453 -4.24 19.50 1.49
N GLY A 454 -5.48 19.15 1.82
CA GLY A 454 -6.70 19.72 1.22
C GLY A 454 -7.03 19.18 -0.18
N CYS A 455 -6.15 18.39 -0.79
CA CYS A 455 -6.38 17.80 -2.11
C CYS A 455 -7.11 16.47 -2.03
N PHE A 456 -7.84 16.14 -3.10
CA PHE A 456 -8.54 14.86 -3.23
C PHE A 456 -7.54 13.70 -3.24
N GLY A 457 -7.87 12.65 -2.51
CA GLY A 457 -7.09 11.43 -2.47
C GLY A 457 -7.99 10.21 -2.52
N GLU A 458 -7.53 9.14 -3.15
CA GLU A 458 -8.21 7.85 -3.18
C GLU A 458 -7.26 6.75 -2.82
N GLN A 459 -7.70 5.85 -1.92
CA GLN A 459 -6.92 4.72 -1.40
C GLN A 459 -5.73 5.12 -0.51
N TYR A 460 -5.55 6.40 -0.19
CA TYR A 460 -4.56 6.80 0.80
C TYR A 460 -5.04 6.51 2.21
N HIS A 461 -4.08 6.27 3.08
CA HIS A 461 -4.30 6.17 4.51
C HIS A 461 -3.35 7.13 5.22
N ALA A 462 -3.86 8.32 5.55
CA ALA A 462 -3.03 9.44 6.00
C ALA A 462 -2.35 9.19 7.35
N TRP A 463 -3.04 8.50 8.28
CA TRP A 463 -2.52 8.20 9.60
C TRP A 463 -3.31 7.08 10.28
N GLN A 464 -2.66 6.40 11.23
CA GLN A 464 -3.30 5.36 12.04
C GLN A 464 -2.68 5.28 13.44
N ALA A 465 -3.52 5.11 14.46
CA ALA A 465 -3.16 4.62 15.77
C ALA A 465 -3.56 3.15 15.90
N THR A 466 -2.65 2.30 16.38
CA THR A 466 -2.81 0.84 16.45
C THR A 466 -2.41 0.34 17.82
N LEU A 467 -3.28 -0.43 18.48
CA LEU A 467 -2.98 -1.05 19.79
C LEU A 467 -2.81 -2.58 19.67
N ASP A 468 -3.52 -3.19 18.72
CA ASP A 468 -3.37 -4.62 18.36
C ASP A 468 -3.89 -4.90 16.95
N GLU A 469 -4.28 -6.14 16.66
CA GLU A 469 -4.75 -6.58 15.35
C GLU A 469 -6.07 -5.94 14.92
N GLU A 470 -6.90 -5.42 15.85
CA GLU A 470 -8.26 -4.93 15.59
C GLU A 470 -8.60 -3.60 16.29
N ALA A 471 -7.85 -3.22 17.35
CA ALA A 471 -8.04 -1.97 18.05
C ALA A 471 -7.27 -0.85 17.32
N ILE A 472 -7.92 -0.24 16.34
CA ILE A 472 -7.37 0.68 15.36
C ILE A 472 -8.20 1.97 15.36
N VAL A 473 -7.53 3.12 15.22
CA VAL A 473 -8.17 4.43 15.10
C VAL A 473 -7.52 5.22 13.96
N PHE A 474 -8.34 5.79 13.09
CA PHE A 474 -7.94 6.74 12.07
C PHE A 474 -9.10 7.68 11.71
N THR A 475 -8.81 8.78 11.03
CA THR A 475 -9.85 9.69 10.53
C THR A 475 -9.79 9.82 9.02
N THR A 476 -10.91 10.22 8.42
CA THR A 476 -10.97 10.59 7.00
C THR A 476 -12.04 11.66 6.76
N LEU A 477 -11.99 12.32 5.63
CA LEU A 477 -13.07 13.11 5.06
C LEU A 477 -13.70 12.26 3.96
N PRO A 478 -14.94 11.74 4.15
CA PRO A 478 -15.51 10.80 3.19
C PRO A 478 -15.89 11.49 1.88
N GLY A 479 -15.68 10.80 0.77
CA GLY A 479 -16.04 11.28 -0.56
C GLY A 479 -17.54 11.13 -0.86
N ASN A 480 -18.17 10.05 -0.40
CA ASN A 480 -19.58 9.73 -0.64
C ASN A 480 -20.21 9.07 0.58
N GLU A 481 -21.53 9.02 0.62
CA GLU A 481 -22.26 8.15 1.53
C GLU A 481 -22.10 6.67 1.12
N PRO A 482 -22.12 5.73 2.09
CA PRO A 482 -22.05 4.30 1.80
C PRO A 482 -23.16 3.85 0.87
N ARG A 483 -22.86 2.90 -0.02
CA ARG A 483 -23.80 2.34 -1.00
C ARG A 483 -23.98 0.84 -0.83
N ALA A 484 -25.15 0.34 -1.19
CA ALA A 484 -25.42 -1.09 -1.18
C ALA A 484 -24.43 -1.84 -2.11
N GLY A 485 -23.81 -2.87 -1.58
CA GLY A 485 -22.83 -3.68 -2.31
C GLY A 485 -21.37 -3.33 -2.03
N ASP A 486 -21.09 -2.20 -1.38
CA ASP A 486 -19.75 -1.87 -0.90
C ASP A 486 -19.42 -2.78 0.29
N ARG A 487 -18.47 -3.65 0.11
CA ARG A 487 -18.16 -4.65 1.13
C ARG A 487 -16.79 -4.47 1.74
N TRP A 488 -15.75 -4.57 0.95
CA TRP A 488 -14.38 -4.54 1.45
C TRP A 488 -13.44 -3.61 0.69
N VAL A 489 -13.77 -3.34 -0.55
CA VAL A 489 -13.14 -2.29 -1.32
C VAL A 489 -14.14 -1.15 -1.28
N ASP A 490 -13.91 -0.17 -0.46
CA ASP A 490 -14.77 0.98 -0.27
C ASP A 490 -14.85 1.83 -1.57
N ALA A 491 -15.57 1.29 -2.55
CA ALA A 491 -15.65 1.86 -3.89
C ALA A 491 -16.43 3.19 -3.91
N ASP A 492 -17.18 3.47 -2.85
CA ASP A 492 -17.91 4.73 -2.69
C ASP A 492 -17.11 5.83 -1.98
N LYS A 493 -15.86 5.55 -1.60
CA LYS A 493 -14.95 6.50 -0.96
C LYS A 493 -15.37 6.97 0.44
N TYR A 494 -16.12 6.14 1.14
CA TYR A 494 -16.50 6.46 2.51
C TYR A 494 -15.35 6.28 3.49
N TRP A 495 -14.66 5.15 3.40
CA TRP A 495 -13.50 4.81 4.22
C TRP A 495 -12.17 4.79 3.46
N THR A 496 -12.20 4.35 2.21
CA THR A 496 -10.98 4.16 1.40
C THR A 496 -10.54 5.46 0.74
N GLY A 497 -11.46 6.22 0.14
CA GLY A 497 -11.16 7.50 -0.46
C GLY A 497 -11.19 8.62 0.55
N THR A 498 -10.27 9.55 0.44
CA THR A 498 -10.31 10.80 1.17
C THR A 498 -10.84 11.88 0.26
N GLY A 499 -11.98 12.47 0.61
CA GLY A 499 -12.51 13.65 -0.07
C GLY A 499 -11.51 14.81 -0.07
N ALA A 500 -10.77 14.99 1.05
CA ALA A 500 -9.54 15.78 1.05
C ALA A 500 -8.57 15.22 2.09
N MET A 501 -7.28 15.25 1.74
CA MET A 501 -6.20 14.84 2.64
C MET A 501 -6.07 15.84 3.79
N PRO A 502 -5.82 15.38 5.03
CA PRO A 502 -5.48 16.28 6.12
C PRO A 502 -4.07 16.82 5.96
N ARG A 503 -3.81 18.02 6.45
CA ARG A 503 -2.48 18.44 6.81
C ARG A 503 -2.12 17.79 8.14
N SER A 504 -1.09 16.96 8.16
CA SER A 504 -0.73 16.16 9.34
C SER A 504 0.66 16.49 9.84
N ALA A 505 0.82 16.58 11.16
CA ALA A 505 2.11 16.68 11.80
C ALA A 505 2.16 15.81 13.05
N GLN A 506 3.24 15.03 13.23
CA GLN A 506 3.43 14.12 14.35
C GLN A 506 4.75 14.38 15.06
N GLN A 507 4.69 14.42 16.39
CA GLN A 507 5.84 14.32 17.26
C GLN A 507 5.67 13.11 18.17
N GLY A 508 6.54 12.12 18.04
CA GLY A 508 6.49 10.94 18.88
C GLY A 508 5.09 10.29 18.95
N ALA A 509 4.52 10.25 20.14
CA ALA A 509 3.25 9.61 20.44
C ALA A 509 2.02 10.51 20.23
N ALA A 510 2.18 11.74 19.73
CA ALA A 510 1.08 12.69 19.52
C ALA A 510 1.09 13.26 18.09
N ALA A 511 -0.10 13.48 17.50
CA ALA A 511 -0.23 14.10 16.17
C ALA A 511 -1.45 15.01 16.08
N ILE A 512 -1.38 15.96 15.14
CA ILE A 512 -2.46 16.90 14.78
C ILE A 512 -2.77 16.73 13.30
N HIS A 513 -4.06 16.64 12.96
CA HIS A 513 -4.57 16.46 11.60
C HIS A 513 -5.61 17.52 11.26
N LEU A 514 -5.32 18.40 10.31
CA LEU A 514 -6.15 19.53 9.92
C LEU A 514 -6.82 19.24 8.57
N TYR A 515 -8.14 19.12 8.56
CA TYR A 515 -8.93 18.98 7.34
C TYR A 515 -9.40 20.36 6.87
N ALA A 516 -8.95 20.78 5.71
CA ALA A 516 -9.29 22.04 5.05
C ALA A 516 -9.27 21.83 3.52
N PRO A 517 -10.40 21.41 2.88
CA PRO A 517 -10.44 21.14 1.45
C PRO A 517 -10.06 22.37 0.60
N LYS A 518 -9.22 22.18 -0.41
CA LYS A 518 -8.73 23.22 -1.35
C LYS A 518 -9.42 23.17 -2.72
N TYR A 519 -10.54 22.48 -2.86
CA TYR A 519 -11.31 22.44 -4.09
C TYR A 519 -12.81 22.38 -3.77
N ALA A 520 -13.65 22.87 -4.70
CA ALA A 520 -15.09 22.80 -4.54
C ALA A 520 -15.61 21.40 -4.91
N PRO A 521 -16.49 20.78 -4.07
CA PRO A 521 -17.08 19.48 -4.39
C PRO A 521 -18.11 19.61 -5.50
N ASN A 522 -18.41 18.49 -6.17
CA ASN A 522 -19.49 18.40 -7.17
C ASN A 522 -19.32 19.37 -8.35
N GLY A 523 -18.11 19.52 -8.87
CA GLY A 523 -17.86 20.34 -10.04
C GLY A 523 -18.70 19.94 -11.27
N PRO A 524 -18.79 20.77 -12.32
CA PRO A 524 -19.59 20.50 -13.49
C PRO A 524 -19.00 19.38 -14.37
N GLY A 525 -19.88 18.60 -15.03
CA GLY A 525 -19.50 17.57 -15.99
C GLY A 525 -18.64 16.47 -15.38
N PRO A 526 -17.47 16.15 -15.96
CA PRO A 526 -16.57 15.11 -15.44
C PRO A 526 -16.07 15.35 -14.00
N LEU A 527 -16.10 16.59 -13.53
CA LEU A 527 -15.65 16.97 -12.20
C LEU A 527 -16.67 16.63 -11.09
N ALA A 528 -17.89 16.21 -11.45
CA ALA A 528 -18.92 15.82 -10.49
C ALA A 528 -18.55 14.61 -9.62
N SER A 529 -17.52 13.84 -10.01
CA SER A 529 -17.03 12.70 -9.26
C SER A 529 -16.04 13.08 -8.14
N PHE A 530 -15.51 14.31 -8.18
CA PHE A 530 -14.65 14.84 -7.12
C PHE A 530 -15.51 15.53 -6.08
N THR A 531 -15.85 14.78 -5.05
CA THR A 531 -16.82 15.18 -4.02
C THR A 531 -16.32 14.84 -2.64
N TYR A 532 -16.87 15.52 -1.64
CA TYR A 532 -16.72 15.18 -0.22
C TYR A 532 -18.01 15.50 0.53
N LEU A 533 -18.20 14.86 1.67
CA LEU A 533 -19.34 15.08 2.55
C LEU A 533 -19.06 16.25 3.51
N ASP A 534 -20.13 16.78 4.10
CA ASP A 534 -20.07 17.92 5.02
C ASP A 534 -19.80 17.49 6.48
N PHE A 535 -18.87 16.57 6.65
CA PHE A 535 -18.37 16.11 7.95
C PHE A 535 -17.05 15.34 7.78
N THR A 536 -16.23 15.33 8.82
CA THR A 536 -15.14 14.36 8.98
C THR A 536 -15.55 13.26 9.94
N HIS A 537 -14.92 12.11 9.87
CA HIS A 537 -15.22 11.01 10.78
C HIS A 537 -13.99 10.19 11.17
N ALA A 538 -14.16 9.42 12.24
CA ALA A 538 -13.14 8.49 12.70
C ALA A 538 -13.66 7.06 12.70
N TYR A 539 -12.84 6.13 12.25
CA TYR A 539 -12.98 4.72 12.56
C TYR A 539 -12.49 4.50 14.00
N PHE A 540 -13.39 4.09 14.89
CA PHE A 540 -13.12 3.84 16.30
C PHE A 540 -14.01 2.67 16.76
N PRO A 541 -13.61 1.40 16.53
CA PRO A 541 -14.45 0.23 16.74
C PRO A 541 -14.60 -0.10 18.23
N THR A 542 -15.66 0.39 18.88
CA THR A 542 -15.83 0.35 20.34
C THR A 542 -15.75 -1.06 20.90
N GLU A 543 -16.29 -2.08 20.21
CA GLU A 543 -16.25 -3.47 20.67
C GLU A 543 -14.85 -4.14 20.58
N ARG A 544 -13.86 -3.47 19.99
CA ARG A 544 -12.46 -3.92 19.90
C ARG A 544 -11.59 -3.37 21.03
N PHE A 545 -12.14 -2.51 21.85
CA PHE A 545 -11.48 -1.98 23.05
C PHE A 545 -12.00 -2.68 24.31
N ASP A 546 -11.15 -2.85 25.30
CA ASP A 546 -11.53 -3.39 26.60
C ASP A 546 -12.28 -2.34 27.44
N GLU A 547 -11.99 -1.05 27.18
CA GLU A 547 -12.57 0.08 27.88
C GLU A 547 -12.60 1.32 26.99
N ILE A 548 -13.71 2.07 27.04
CA ILE A 548 -13.92 3.33 26.33
C ILE A 548 -14.29 4.40 27.34
N ALA A 549 -13.71 5.58 27.21
CA ALA A 549 -14.08 6.78 27.94
C ALA A 549 -14.41 7.92 26.95
N GLN A 550 -15.42 8.72 27.28
CA GLN A 550 -15.72 9.96 26.57
C GLN A 550 -15.75 11.11 27.58
N VAL A 551 -14.93 12.12 27.35
CA VAL A 551 -14.81 13.30 28.22
C VAL A 551 -14.73 14.53 27.32
N ASP A 552 -15.72 15.39 27.35
CA ASP A 552 -15.85 16.56 26.46
C ASP A 552 -15.70 16.15 24.97
N ASN A 553 -14.72 16.70 24.28
CA ASN A 553 -14.44 16.38 22.88
C ASN A 553 -13.45 15.20 22.70
N TRP A 554 -13.07 14.53 23.77
CA TRP A 554 -12.20 13.37 23.74
C TRP A 554 -12.99 12.05 23.71
N THR A 555 -12.55 11.13 22.85
CA THR A 555 -12.93 9.71 22.88
C THR A 555 -11.65 8.91 23.10
N LEU A 556 -11.61 8.10 24.14
CA LEU A 556 -10.41 7.37 24.55
C LEU A 556 -10.71 5.89 24.61
N GLY A 557 -9.71 5.05 24.28
CA GLY A 557 -9.83 3.59 24.31
C GLY A 557 -8.59 2.92 24.89
N ARG A 558 -8.82 1.80 25.61
CA ARG A 558 -7.80 0.89 26.11
C ARG A 558 -7.93 -0.48 25.45
N ARG A 559 -6.80 -1.03 25.03
CA ARG A 559 -6.71 -2.42 24.61
C ARG A 559 -5.47 -3.08 25.21
N GLY A 560 -5.67 -4.03 26.13
CA GLY A 560 -4.58 -4.57 26.93
C GLY A 560 -3.85 -3.45 27.68
N ASP A 561 -2.56 -3.35 27.45
CA ASP A 561 -1.69 -2.32 28.01
C ASP A 561 -1.55 -1.07 27.09
N GLY A 562 -2.18 -1.06 25.92
CA GLY A 562 -2.14 0.05 24.97
C GLY A 562 -3.33 1.02 25.15
N TYR A 563 -3.08 2.31 24.95
CA TYR A 563 -4.04 3.41 25.12
C TYR A 563 -4.05 4.31 23.90
N VAL A 564 -5.24 4.85 23.56
CA VAL A 564 -5.41 5.86 22.51
C VAL A 564 -6.42 6.91 22.99
N ALA A 565 -6.14 8.16 22.67
CA ALA A 565 -7.04 9.29 22.85
C ALA A 565 -7.20 10.04 21.53
N LEU A 566 -8.44 10.35 21.16
CA LEU A 566 -8.78 11.10 19.96
C LEU A 566 -9.66 12.29 20.33
N TRP A 567 -9.23 13.49 19.98
CA TRP A 567 -9.95 14.73 20.18
C TRP A 567 -10.40 15.32 18.86
N SER A 568 -11.60 15.91 18.84
CA SER A 568 -12.16 16.61 17.68
C SER A 568 -12.53 18.04 18.03
N TRP A 569 -12.17 19.01 17.20
CA TRP A 569 -12.63 20.39 17.36
C TRP A 569 -14.16 20.51 17.30
N ARG A 570 -14.79 19.81 16.34
CA ARG A 570 -16.24 19.70 16.28
C ARG A 570 -16.72 18.61 17.23
N PRO A 571 -17.86 18.84 17.91
CA PRO A 571 -18.48 17.77 18.70
C PRO A 571 -18.78 16.53 17.87
N THR A 572 -18.57 15.37 18.46
CA THR A 572 -18.73 14.09 17.76
C THR A 572 -20.01 13.36 18.17
N THR A 573 -20.49 12.49 17.30
CA THR A 573 -21.61 11.60 17.54
C THR A 573 -21.40 10.26 16.85
N TRP A 574 -21.90 9.19 17.47
CA TRP A 574 -21.82 7.84 16.89
C TRP A 574 -22.86 7.67 15.78
N ARG A 575 -22.43 7.15 14.65
CA ARG A 575 -23.27 6.78 13.52
C ARG A 575 -23.38 5.26 13.43
N SER A 576 -24.63 4.76 13.30
CA SER A 576 -24.90 3.34 13.06
C SER A 576 -24.95 3.06 11.57
N HIS A 577 -24.47 1.87 11.19
CA HIS A 577 -24.45 1.39 9.82
C HIS A 577 -25.27 0.12 9.64
N ASP A 578 -25.96 0.03 8.50
CA ASP A 578 -26.61 -1.20 8.09
C ASP A 578 -25.58 -2.10 7.36
N PRO A 579 -25.29 -3.31 7.86
CA PRO A 579 -24.38 -4.25 7.21
C PRO A 579 -24.78 -4.63 5.77
N ALA A 580 -26.05 -4.43 5.38
CA ALA A 580 -26.51 -4.62 4.02
C ALA A 580 -26.10 -3.48 3.06
N VAL A 581 -25.72 -2.34 3.60
CA VAL A 581 -25.39 -1.12 2.85
C VAL A 581 -23.90 -0.89 2.76
N THR A 582 -23.15 -1.13 3.85
CA THR A 582 -21.72 -0.88 3.88
C THR A 582 -20.95 -2.00 4.59
N PHE A 583 -19.64 -1.99 4.45
CA PHE A 583 -18.75 -2.90 5.15
C PHE A 583 -18.63 -2.51 6.62
N THR A 584 -19.05 -3.39 7.51
CA THR A 584 -19.00 -3.19 8.97
C THR A 584 -17.88 -4.02 9.63
N ASN A 585 -17.13 -4.81 8.89
CA ASN A 585 -16.13 -5.76 9.41
C ASN A 585 -16.68 -6.71 10.49
N GLY A 586 -17.99 -7.02 10.43
CA GLY A 586 -18.68 -7.83 11.45
C GLY A 586 -18.91 -7.12 12.77
N LEU A 587 -18.65 -5.82 12.85
CA LEU A 587 -18.94 -5.01 14.03
C LEU A 587 -20.45 -4.82 14.20
N THR A 588 -20.92 -4.93 15.44
CA THR A 588 -22.32 -4.74 15.84
C THR A 588 -22.53 -3.51 16.72
N GLU A 589 -21.47 -3.10 17.42
CA GLU A 589 -21.44 -1.88 18.22
C GLU A 589 -20.92 -0.69 17.38
N PRO A 590 -21.10 0.55 17.83
CA PRO A 590 -20.65 1.71 17.11
C PRO A 590 -19.14 1.70 16.79
N PHE A 591 -18.80 2.10 15.57
CA PHE A 591 -17.41 2.20 15.12
C PHE A 591 -17.14 3.45 14.27
N ASP A 592 -18.18 4.18 13.87
CA ASP A 592 -18.11 5.40 13.08
C ASP A 592 -18.43 6.61 13.97
N LEU A 593 -17.38 7.36 14.30
CA LEU A 593 -17.48 8.57 15.13
C LEU A 593 -17.47 9.81 14.24
N VAL A 594 -18.64 10.35 13.95
CA VAL A 594 -18.83 11.47 13.02
C VAL A 594 -18.71 12.82 13.74
N ALA A 595 -17.99 13.75 13.14
CA ALA A 595 -17.91 15.16 13.53
C ALA A 595 -18.68 16.03 12.52
N PRO A 596 -19.99 16.25 12.70
CA PRO A 596 -20.85 16.96 11.75
C PRO A 596 -20.59 18.47 11.75
N GLY A 597 -21.09 19.15 10.71
CA GLY A 597 -21.14 20.61 10.61
C GLY A 597 -20.03 21.24 9.79
N GLY A 598 -19.40 20.48 8.93
CA GLY A 598 -18.45 20.97 7.94
C GLY A 598 -17.40 19.94 7.55
N ALA A 599 -16.93 20.03 6.31
CA ALA A 599 -15.83 19.20 5.78
C ALA A 599 -14.46 19.57 6.40
N ASN A 600 -14.38 20.72 7.06
CA ASN A 600 -13.21 21.21 7.77
C ASN A 600 -13.28 20.81 9.24
N ASN A 601 -12.19 20.31 9.79
CA ASN A 601 -12.06 19.94 11.21
C ASN A 601 -10.59 19.83 11.62
N ALA A 602 -10.34 19.94 12.92
CA ALA A 602 -9.05 19.61 13.54
C ALA A 602 -9.22 18.37 14.42
N TRP A 603 -8.37 17.38 14.22
CA TRP A 603 -8.27 16.19 15.05
C TRP A 603 -6.92 16.12 15.72
N ILE A 604 -6.89 15.69 16.98
CA ILE A 604 -5.66 15.43 17.73
C ILE A 604 -5.71 14.00 18.20
N VAL A 605 -4.61 13.28 18.06
CA VAL A 605 -4.44 11.92 18.57
C VAL A 605 -3.25 11.86 19.51
N GLU A 606 -3.39 11.11 20.59
CA GLU A 606 -2.29 10.74 21.48
C GLU A 606 -2.38 9.25 21.82
N VAL A 607 -1.26 8.54 21.75
CA VAL A 607 -1.16 7.13 22.12
C VAL A 607 -0.23 6.95 23.33
N GLY A 608 -0.45 5.86 24.05
CA GLY A 608 0.39 5.55 25.21
C GLY A 608 0.28 4.08 25.61
N ASP A 609 0.98 3.71 26.66
CA ASP A 609 0.92 2.38 27.23
C ASP A 609 1.06 2.38 28.75
N ALA A 610 0.75 1.23 29.38
CA ALA A 610 0.82 1.05 30.82
C ALA A 610 2.25 1.20 31.35
N SER A 611 3.29 0.99 30.55
CA SER A 611 4.69 1.14 31.00
C SER A 611 5.04 2.58 31.34
N ARG A 612 4.40 3.54 30.65
CA ARG A 612 4.56 4.97 30.88
C ARG A 612 3.56 5.50 31.91
N TRP A 613 2.30 5.10 31.77
CA TRP A 613 1.18 5.73 32.48
C TRP A 613 0.74 5.00 33.76
N GLY A 614 1.13 3.72 33.89
CA GLY A 614 0.71 2.87 35.02
C GLY A 614 -0.74 2.38 34.93
N SER A 615 -1.69 3.24 34.53
CA SER A 615 -3.09 2.86 34.33
C SER A 615 -3.77 3.68 33.22
N PHE A 616 -4.88 3.17 32.69
CA PHE A 616 -5.69 3.88 31.71
C PHE A 616 -6.32 5.14 32.30
N GLU A 617 -6.77 5.09 33.57
CA GLU A 617 -7.33 6.24 34.28
C GLU A 617 -6.30 7.40 34.35
N ALA A 618 -5.03 7.11 34.69
CA ALA A 618 -3.97 8.13 34.72
C ALA A 618 -3.71 8.74 33.34
N PHE A 619 -3.80 7.95 32.27
CA PHE A 619 -3.70 8.45 30.89
C PHE A 619 -4.91 9.35 30.55
N VAL A 620 -6.12 8.92 30.88
CA VAL A 620 -7.36 9.71 30.67
C VAL A 620 -7.25 11.05 31.39
N ASP A 621 -6.92 11.04 32.69
CA ASP A 621 -6.82 12.26 33.49
C ASP A 621 -5.77 13.23 32.91
N ALA A 622 -4.61 12.74 32.51
CA ALA A 622 -3.54 13.58 31.98
C ALA A 622 -3.90 14.21 30.63
N VAL A 623 -4.48 13.41 29.71
CA VAL A 623 -4.80 13.86 28.35
C VAL A 623 -6.02 14.81 28.36
N THR A 624 -7.05 14.49 29.13
CA THR A 624 -8.27 15.33 29.18
C THR A 624 -8.07 16.64 29.94
N ALA A 625 -7.12 16.69 30.88
CA ALA A 625 -6.70 17.92 31.54
C ALA A 625 -5.76 18.80 30.68
N ALA A 626 -5.24 18.27 29.59
CA ALA A 626 -4.28 18.98 28.74
C ALA A 626 -4.95 20.12 27.97
N PRO A 627 -4.41 21.35 27.98
CA PRO A 627 -4.98 22.46 27.24
C PRO A 627 -4.95 22.23 25.73
N VAL A 628 -6.11 22.43 25.10
CA VAL A 628 -6.26 22.50 23.64
C VAL A 628 -6.89 23.84 23.29
N SER A 629 -6.32 24.56 22.33
CA SER A 629 -6.98 25.73 21.73
C SER A 629 -6.94 25.66 20.21
N VAL A 630 -8.05 26.01 19.59
CA VAL A 630 -8.18 26.11 18.13
C VAL A 630 -8.72 27.50 17.78
N THR A 631 -8.01 28.20 16.92
CA THR A 631 -8.47 29.43 16.30
C THR A 631 -8.92 29.14 14.89
N ASP A 632 -10.17 29.42 14.58
CA ASP A 632 -10.70 29.38 13.22
C ASP A 632 -10.23 30.65 12.48
N LEU A 633 -9.46 30.47 11.42
CA LEU A 633 -8.91 31.57 10.60
C LEU A 633 -9.88 32.00 9.48
N GLY A 634 -11.01 31.29 9.35
CA GLY A 634 -11.96 31.49 8.25
C GLY A 634 -11.48 30.93 6.91
N PRO A 635 -12.25 31.16 5.84
CA PRO A 635 -11.89 30.70 4.49
C PRO A 635 -10.67 31.43 3.95
N ASP A 636 -9.97 30.76 3.03
CA ASP A 636 -8.88 31.35 2.25
C ASP A 636 -9.38 32.43 1.27
N VAL A 637 -8.47 33.00 0.49
CA VAL A 637 -8.76 34.05 -0.49
C VAL A 637 -9.74 33.63 -1.59
N ASP A 638 -9.81 32.33 -1.86
CA ASP A 638 -10.72 31.71 -2.84
C ASP A 638 -12.04 31.25 -2.22
N GLY A 639 -12.16 31.36 -0.89
CA GLY A 639 -13.35 30.96 -0.13
C GLY A 639 -13.53 29.43 -0.01
N LEU A 640 -12.50 28.64 -0.28
CA LEU A 640 -12.56 27.18 -0.36
C LEU A 640 -12.06 26.51 0.93
N ALA A 641 -10.88 26.86 1.40
CA ALA A 641 -10.27 26.25 2.58
C ALA A 641 -10.61 27.08 3.83
N GLN A 642 -10.95 26.39 4.91
CA GLN A 642 -11.06 27.00 6.23
C GLN A 642 -9.80 26.69 7.03
N GLY A 643 -9.03 27.71 7.37
CA GLY A 643 -7.75 27.57 8.07
C GLY A 643 -7.94 27.43 9.59
N PHE A 644 -6.95 26.84 10.23
CA PHE A 644 -6.88 26.66 11.68
C PHE A 644 -5.48 26.97 12.20
N ASP A 645 -5.42 27.58 13.41
CA ASP A 645 -4.27 27.51 14.30
C ASP A 645 -4.63 26.61 15.48
N VAL A 646 -3.86 25.55 15.70
CA VAL A 646 -4.06 24.59 16.78
C VAL A 646 -2.87 24.64 17.72
N SER A 647 -3.15 24.73 19.02
CA SER A 647 -2.17 24.65 20.09
C SER A 647 -2.62 23.58 21.07
N TYR A 648 -1.78 22.55 21.24
CA TYR A 648 -2.04 21.43 22.14
C TYR A 648 -0.85 21.16 23.03
N ARG A 649 -1.07 21.16 24.34
CA ARG A 649 -0.04 20.81 25.29
C ARG A 649 -0.08 19.31 25.60
N SER A 650 0.52 18.52 24.73
CA SER A 650 0.63 17.08 24.94
C SER A 650 1.31 16.75 26.28
N PRO A 651 0.73 15.87 27.11
CA PRO A 651 1.38 15.43 28.33
C PRO A 651 2.58 14.51 28.07
N THR A 652 2.77 14.04 26.83
CA THR A 652 3.92 13.21 26.42
C THR A 652 4.99 13.98 25.68
N GLU A 653 4.62 14.88 24.76
CA GLU A 653 5.51 15.46 23.77
C GLU A 653 5.75 16.97 23.97
N GLY A 654 5.10 17.61 24.94
CA GLY A 654 5.24 19.04 25.19
C GLY A 654 4.22 19.90 24.42
N GLN A 655 4.56 21.18 24.22
CA GLN A 655 3.68 22.12 23.52
C GLN A 655 3.77 21.91 22.01
N LEU A 656 2.66 21.49 21.37
CA LEU A 656 2.55 21.32 19.94
C LEU A 656 1.73 22.48 19.36
N ASP A 657 2.29 23.24 18.43
CA ASP A 657 1.60 24.30 17.72
C ASP A 657 1.64 24.00 16.22
N PHE A 658 0.46 23.97 15.56
CA PHE A 658 0.34 23.64 14.15
C PHE A 658 -0.78 24.44 13.51
N SER A 659 -0.49 25.03 12.36
CA SER A 659 -1.45 25.84 11.57
C SER A 659 -1.74 25.15 10.23
N THR A 660 -2.85 25.51 9.60
CA THR A 660 -3.14 25.12 8.21
C THR A 660 -2.06 25.62 7.25
N GLU A 661 -1.48 26.77 7.54
CA GLU A 661 -0.30 27.33 6.87
C GLU A 661 0.74 27.70 7.92
N GLY A 662 1.98 27.45 7.64
CA GLY A 662 3.06 27.75 8.58
C GLY A 662 3.74 26.52 9.16
N PRO A 663 4.76 26.68 10.00
CA PRO A 663 5.56 25.59 10.52
C PRO A 663 4.81 24.81 11.61
N PHE A 664 5.16 23.53 11.76
CA PHE A 664 4.91 22.78 12.97
C PHE A 664 5.98 23.12 14.01
N SER A 665 5.61 23.33 15.26
CA SER A 665 6.57 23.57 16.32
C SER A 665 6.29 22.74 17.58
N VAL A 666 7.38 22.40 18.28
CA VAL A 666 7.38 21.66 19.55
C VAL A 666 8.13 22.51 20.57
N ASP A 667 7.49 22.89 21.69
CA ASP A 667 8.03 23.79 22.71
C ASP A 667 8.62 25.07 22.11
N GLY A 668 7.95 25.62 21.06
CA GLY A 668 8.34 26.84 20.35
C GLY A 668 9.51 26.68 19.37
N SER A 669 10.04 25.46 19.19
CA SER A 669 11.05 25.15 18.18
C SER A 669 10.41 24.56 16.94
N SER A 670 10.69 25.12 15.76
CA SER A 670 10.20 24.58 14.49
C SER A 670 10.75 23.16 14.25
N VAL A 671 9.87 22.25 13.84
CA VAL A 671 10.20 20.88 13.44
C VAL A 671 10.06 20.78 11.93
N ASP A 672 11.08 20.22 11.29
CA ASP A 672 11.04 19.93 9.87
C ASP A 672 10.12 18.73 9.60
N LEU A 673 9.07 18.92 8.81
CA LEU A 673 8.14 17.88 8.40
C LEU A 673 8.65 17.08 7.18
N HIS A 674 9.71 17.56 6.51
CA HIS A 674 10.26 16.98 5.29
C HIS A 674 11.73 16.62 5.45
N PRO A 675 12.06 15.69 6.37
CA PRO A 675 13.43 15.23 6.54
C PRO A 675 13.90 14.48 5.31
N THR A 676 15.18 14.62 4.96
CA THR A 676 15.76 13.99 3.77
C THR A 676 16.38 12.62 4.03
N ALA A 677 16.14 12.01 5.21
CA ALA A 677 16.68 10.70 5.52
C ALA A 677 15.76 9.60 4.98
N ARG A 678 16.31 8.66 4.20
CA ARG A 678 15.57 7.47 3.75
C ARG A 678 15.04 6.64 4.91
N PHE A 679 15.87 6.45 5.95
CA PHE A 679 15.52 5.85 7.24
C PHE A 679 16.27 6.58 8.35
N ASP A 680 15.56 7.04 9.36
CA ASP A 680 16.13 7.62 10.56
C ASP A 680 15.45 7.05 11.80
N ASN A 681 16.10 6.07 12.41
CA ASN A 681 15.60 5.38 13.59
C ASN A 681 16.74 4.82 14.45
N ARG A 682 16.42 4.27 15.60
CA ARG A 682 17.41 3.68 16.52
C ARG A 682 18.22 2.50 15.95
N PHE A 683 17.79 1.89 14.85
CA PHE A 683 18.47 0.74 14.24
C PHE A 683 19.49 1.15 13.20
N GLY A 684 19.37 2.36 12.64
CA GLY A 684 20.27 2.94 11.68
C GLY A 684 19.76 4.28 11.14
N HIS A 685 20.70 5.05 10.59
CA HIS A 685 20.42 6.26 9.84
C HIS A 685 20.95 6.06 8.42
N THR A 686 20.19 6.46 7.42
CA THR A 686 20.54 6.42 6.00
C THR A 686 20.01 7.69 5.34
N ALA A 687 20.89 8.54 4.82
CA ALA A 687 20.46 9.71 4.03
C ALA A 687 19.81 9.26 2.71
N ALA A 688 19.03 10.12 2.08
CA ALA A 688 18.32 9.77 0.85
C ALA A 688 19.26 9.37 -0.30
N ASP A 689 20.44 10.01 -0.39
CA ASP A 689 21.47 9.78 -1.40
C ASP A 689 22.50 8.69 -1.01
N ASP A 690 22.37 8.10 0.19
CA ASP A 690 23.28 7.05 0.64
C ASP A 690 22.97 5.71 -0.03
N THR A 691 23.96 5.13 -0.69
CA THR A 691 23.88 3.78 -1.25
C THR A 691 24.20 2.67 -0.23
N ARG A 692 24.68 3.04 0.97
CA ARG A 692 25.08 2.09 2.02
C ARG A 692 24.18 2.17 3.22
N ILE A 693 23.44 1.10 3.43
CA ILE A 693 22.47 0.97 4.50
C ILE A 693 23.01 0.02 5.56
N THR A 694 23.00 0.44 6.82
CA THR A 694 23.42 -0.40 7.96
C THR A 694 22.33 -0.44 9.01
N ILE A 695 21.82 -1.64 9.27
CA ILE A 695 20.76 -1.90 10.26
C ILE A 695 21.35 -2.76 11.38
N SER A 696 21.10 -2.37 12.63
CA SER A 696 21.64 -3.10 13.78
C SER A 696 20.62 -3.18 14.93
N GLU A 697 20.36 -4.39 15.44
CA GLU A 697 19.56 -4.61 16.65
C GLU A 697 20.00 -5.89 17.38
N GLY A 698 20.12 -5.79 18.71
CA GLY A 698 20.36 -6.91 19.60
C GLY A 698 21.63 -7.73 19.28
N GLY A 699 22.66 -7.13 18.68
CA GLY A 699 23.91 -7.81 18.28
C GLY A 699 23.84 -8.49 16.90
N ALA A 700 22.74 -8.35 16.15
CA ALA A 700 22.65 -8.67 14.74
C ALA A 700 22.84 -7.41 13.88
N THR A 701 23.46 -7.55 12.73
CA THR A 701 23.69 -6.43 11.79
C THR A 701 23.48 -6.89 10.36
N LEU A 702 22.82 -6.06 9.56
CA LEU A 702 22.72 -6.17 8.12
C LEU A 702 23.38 -4.95 7.48
N ARG A 703 24.24 -5.18 6.49
CA ARG A 703 24.79 -4.14 5.63
C ARG A 703 24.42 -4.41 4.21
N LEU A 704 23.81 -3.43 3.57
CA LEU A 704 23.43 -3.40 2.17
C LEU A 704 24.22 -2.30 1.46
N ASP A 705 24.52 -2.53 0.19
CA ASP A 705 25.14 -1.54 -0.71
C ASP A 705 24.37 -1.64 -2.03
N THR A 706 23.58 -0.61 -2.37
CA THR A 706 22.72 -0.59 -3.53
C THR A 706 23.44 -0.18 -4.81
N GLU A 707 24.62 0.44 -4.72
CA GLU A 707 25.49 0.72 -5.86
C GLU A 707 26.15 -0.59 -6.35
N ARG A 708 26.72 -1.37 -5.41
CA ARG A 708 27.42 -2.63 -5.70
C ARG A 708 26.52 -3.86 -5.63
N TRP A 709 25.32 -3.68 -5.14
CA TRP A 709 24.35 -4.75 -4.91
C TRP A 709 24.92 -5.89 -4.06
N THR A 710 25.47 -5.50 -2.91
CA THR A 710 26.04 -6.45 -1.95
C THR A 710 25.24 -6.49 -0.65
N ARG A 711 25.27 -7.65 -0.03
CA ARG A 711 24.53 -7.99 1.18
C ARG A 711 25.43 -8.71 2.18
N ARG A 712 25.50 -8.24 3.42
CA ARG A 712 26.22 -8.91 4.50
C ARG A 712 25.42 -8.90 5.79
N ALA A 713 24.93 -10.06 6.20
CA ALA A 713 24.27 -10.26 7.49
C ALA A 713 25.22 -10.95 8.47
N THR A 714 25.26 -10.48 9.72
CA THR A 714 26.08 -11.04 10.79
C THR A 714 25.31 -11.09 12.09
N VAL A 715 25.58 -12.10 12.92
CA VAL A 715 25.05 -12.21 14.28
C VAL A 715 26.20 -12.48 15.20
N ARG A 716 26.41 -11.63 16.21
CA ARG A 716 27.39 -11.90 17.26
C ARG A 716 26.88 -13.06 18.12
N ARG A 717 27.64 -14.15 18.19
CA ARG A 717 27.38 -15.19 19.19
C ARG A 717 27.72 -14.58 20.56
N ARG A 718 26.79 -14.63 21.48
CA ARG A 718 27.05 -14.33 22.90
C ARG A 718 27.93 -15.42 23.49
#